data_1a0cd9c4612373bb4bbd6d465fb881ac
#
_entry.id   1a0cd9c4612373bb4bbd6d465fb881ac
#
_cell.length_a   1.000
_cell.length_b   1.000
_cell.length_c   1.000
_cell.angle_alpha   90.00
_cell.angle_beta   90.00
_cell.angle_gamma   90.00
#
_symmetry.space_group_name_H-M   'P 1'
#
loop_
_entity.id
_entity.type
_entity.pdbx_description
1 polymer ?
#
loop_
_entity_poly.entity_id
_entity_poly.type
_entity_poly.pdbx_seq_one_letter_code
_entity_poly.pdbx_strand_id
1 'polypeptide(L)'
;MDSVTTLQCQNLTCLSPNALTNRFCEKCGTPLVKRYLWMMGDWVRTYYHVGELIDNRYLVKQPQIVLDTKPAQAPQAPEEPPSWLSLYLKLLPFHLHIPQVYGYIPSPDERLNMDIWLLEYGTIPLDQTGELIYPELLPTLAEVWSQASDLRQIHWLWQMAKLWHPLQRKAVVSSLLNPSLTRVNNQLLQLLELSKDEANAPNLKDLGAFWTGLIPTAAANIQDFLVSLTQELESGDLDRPESLIAILDYALQHYGGGQERSYEIFTCTDTGLMREHNEDACYPPTNQAITLAHGQNPLAIVCDGIGGQEGGEIAAQLAIETLSREINPSPTTNIEVYPDSYSLVLEQAIRVTNDLISQRNDQESRQDRQRMGTTLVMAFAQAQEMYAAHVGDSRIYWITAHSCHQVTVDDDLASREVKLGYLLYRDAIQYPNAGALVQALGMSSANNLHPTVQRLIIDQDCVFLLCSDGLSDYDRVEQYWDSEIVPLLRGEKNVTAVGESLLQLANQKNGHDNSTIALVYCRVVPAAEPVTPLVYAEAKERIIPDLNDQDFDHSGDTYPGEEVVTAIPTPPPASSSVSSRTSPPALTRVSPLVVVAIAVGVLGLLAAIAWQFLSHNPPSNPPISPAPVTGPSPTTGTTPPAPVTDTNPGTTPPAPVTDTNPGTTPPAPVTGPSPTTGTTPSAPVTGPSPPNASPN
;
A
#
# COMPACT_ATOMS: atom_id res chain seq x y z
N MET A 1 -4.28 33.88 26.27
CA MET A 1 -4.39 32.46 26.59
C MET A 1 -3.90 31.74 25.36
N ASP A 2 -2.67 31.28 25.42
CA ASP A 2 -2.10 30.49 24.33
C ASP A 2 -2.97 29.24 24.20
N SER A 3 -3.68 29.13 23.09
CA SER A 3 -4.48 27.94 22.79
C SER A 3 -3.50 26.78 22.61
N VAL A 4 -3.50 25.85 23.57
CA VAL A 4 -2.67 24.64 23.44
C VAL A 4 -3.10 23.94 22.15
N THR A 5 -2.19 23.78 21.21
CA THR A 5 -2.43 23.07 19.96
C THR A 5 -2.80 21.61 20.27
N THR A 6 -3.92 21.15 19.72
CA THR A 6 -4.45 19.79 19.94
C THR A 6 -4.46 18.99 18.65
N LEU A 7 -4.36 17.67 18.74
CA LEU A 7 -4.55 16.73 17.64
C LEU A 7 -6.00 16.24 17.62
N GLN A 8 -6.70 16.44 16.53
CA GLN A 8 -8.08 15.98 16.38
C GLN A 8 -8.09 14.45 16.14
N CYS A 9 -9.00 13.76 16.81
CA CYS A 9 -9.23 12.33 16.56
C CYS A 9 -9.64 12.09 15.10
N GLN A 10 -9.00 11.14 14.46
CA GLN A 10 -9.28 10.81 13.05
C GLN A 10 -10.56 9.98 12.85
N ASN A 11 -11.17 9.47 13.91
CA ASN A 11 -12.47 8.82 13.81
C ASN A 11 -13.55 9.87 13.48
N LEU A 12 -14.14 9.77 12.29
CA LEU A 12 -15.13 10.70 11.75
C LEU A 12 -16.35 10.90 12.66
N THR A 13 -16.71 9.90 13.47
CA THR A 13 -17.83 10.00 14.42
C THR A 13 -17.45 10.62 15.76
N CYS A 14 -16.14 10.79 16.02
CA CYS A 14 -15.62 11.30 17.28
C CYS A 14 -15.11 12.75 17.20
N LEU A 15 -14.10 12.99 16.35
CA LEU A 15 -13.46 14.30 16.08
C LEU A 15 -13.00 15.07 17.34
N SER A 16 -12.85 14.40 18.50
CA SER A 16 -12.48 15.08 19.75
C SER A 16 -11.04 15.58 19.69
N PRO A 17 -10.75 16.77 20.26
CA PRO A 17 -9.39 17.26 20.42
C PRO A 17 -8.66 16.43 21.51
N ASN A 18 -7.39 16.18 21.32
CA ASN A 18 -6.51 15.43 22.24
C ASN A 18 -5.17 16.17 22.38
N ALA A 19 -4.48 15.93 23.48
CA ALA A 19 -3.11 16.42 23.62
C ALA A 19 -2.21 15.78 22.55
N LEU A 20 -1.20 16.52 22.04
CA LEU A 20 -0.26 16.00 21.03
C LEU A 20 0.53 14.77 21.53
N THR A 21 0.71 14.65 22.85
CA THR A 21 1.40 13.52 23.49
C THR A 21 0.56 12.24 23.60
N ASN A 22 -0.75 12.34 23.35
CA ASN A 22 -1.61 11.17 23.45
C ASN A 22 -1.37 10.20 22.29
N ARG A 23 -1.35 8.89 22.59
CA ARG A 23 -1.32 7.80 21.59
C ARG A 23 -2.72 7.37 21.18
N PHE A 24 -3.69 7.52 22.07
CA PHE A 24 -5.08 7.13 21.86
C PHE A 24 -6.01 8.27 22.20
N CYS A 25 -7.12 8.36 21.49
CA CYS A 25 -8.17 9.33 21.76
C CYS A 25 -8.81 9.08 23.13
N GLU A 26 -8.80 10.08 24.01
CA GLU A 26 -9.38 9.98 25.35
C GLU A 26 -10.88 9.66 25.36
N LYS A 27 -11.60 10.02 24.28
CA LYS A 27 -13.04 9.83 24.19
C LYS A 27 -13.45 8.48 23.61
N CYS A 28 -12.79 7.99 22.56
CA CYS A 28 -13.22 6.80 21.81
C CYS A 28 -12.17 5.69 21.72
N GLY A 29 -10.95 5.91 22.26
CA GLY A 29 -9.87 4.92 22.25
C GLY A 29 -9.24 4.67 20.89
N THR A 30 -9.60 5.41 19.83
CA THR A 30 -8.96 5.27 18.50
C THR A 30 -7.50 5.72 18.58
N PRO A 31 -6.55 4.98 18.00
CA PRO A 31 -5.15 5.43 17.90
C PRO A 31 -5.06 6.79 17.21
N LEU A 32 -4.19 7.64 17.70
CA LEU A 32 -3.94 8.98 17.15
C LEU A 32 -2.70 8.92 16.29
N VAL A 33 -2.86 8.54 15.02
CA VAL A 33 -1.76 8.52 14.05
C VAL A 33 -1.32 9.94 13.75
N LYS A 34 -0.06 10.25 14.05
CA LYS A 34 0.54 11.55 13.75
C LYS A 34 1.01 11.55 12.30
N ARG A 35 0.37 12.37 11.46
CA ARG A 35 0.71 12.50 10.05
C ARG A 35 1.64 13.68 9.86
N TYR A 36 2.92 13.39 9.64
CA TYR A 36 3.93 14.38 9.32
C TYR A 36 4.04 14.54 7.81
N LEU A 37 4.13 15.79 7.35
CA LEU A 37 4.14 16.16 5.95
C LEU A 37 5.33 17.06 5.65
N TRP A 38 5.89 16.89 4.47
CA TRP A 38 6.97 17.73 3.95
C TRP A 38 6.40 18.91 3.16
N MET A 39 6.79 20.12 3.54
CA MET A 39 6.46 21.36 2.81
C MET A 39 7.48 21.60 1.72
N MET A 40 7.06 21.59 0.46
CA MET A 40 7.94 21.84 -0.68
C MET A 40 8.37 23.31 -0.77
N GLY A 41 9.59 23.54 -1.20
CA GLY A 41 10.17 24.85 -1.48
C GLY A 41 11.05 25.39 -0.35
N ASP A 42 12.30 25.78 -0.70
CA ASP A 42 13.30 26.27 0.26
C ASP A 42 12.90 27.56 0.99
N TRP A 43 12.07 28.40 0.35
CA TRP A 43 11.57 29.65 0.94
C TRP A 43 10.75 29.42 2.21
N VAL A 44 10.08 28.26 2.34
CA VAL A 44 9.26 27.89 3.50
C VAL A 44 10.09 27.93 4.79
N ARG A 45 11.36 27.52 4.74
CA ARG A 45 12.28 27.52 5.90
C ARG A 45 12.51 28.90 6.48
N THR A 46 12.46 29.93 5.66
CA THR A 46 12.68 31.31 6.10
C THR A 46 11.41 32.03 6.52
N TYR A 47 10.27 31.54 6.09
CA TYR A 47 8.99 32.19 6.32
C TYR A 47 8.27 31.65 7.54
N TYR A 48 8.28 30.34 7.80
CA TYR A 48 7.58 29.70 8.90
C TYR A 48 8.53 29.18 9.98
N HIS A 49 8.08 29.26 11.24
CA HIS A 49 8.89 28.94 12.40
C HIS A 49 8.31 27.75 13.19
N VAL A 50 9.20 26.99 13.83
CA VAL A 50 8.82 25.86 14.68
C VAL A 50 7.83 26.31 15.77
N GLY A 51 6.72 25.58 15.90
CA GLY A 51 5.63 25.91 16.82
C GLY A 51 4.52 26.76 16.20
N GLU A 52 4.70 27.29 15.01
CA GLU A 52 3.67 28.04 14.28
C GLU A 52 2.59 27.10 13.74
N LEU A 53 1.33 27.55 13.76
CA LEU A 53 0.18 26.83 13.23
C LEU A 53 -0.31 27.48 11.93
N ILE A 54 0.00 26.85 10.80
CA ILE A 54 -0.37 27.35 9.47
C ILE A 54 -1.81 26.91 9.16
N ASP A 55 -2.63 27.81 8.61
CA ASP A 55 -4.03 27.56 8.25
C ASP A 55 -4.87 26.95 9.37
N ASN A 56 -4.55 27.26 10.63
CA ASN A 56 -5.19 26.68 11.81
C ASN A 56 -5.27 25.13 11.77
N ARG A 57 -4.31 24.48 11.07
CA ARG A 57 -4.29 23.03 10.85
C ARG A 57 -2.88 22.44 10.93
N TYR A 58 -1.90 23.02 10.26
CA TYR A 58 -0.58 22.42 10.09
C TYR A 58 0.40 23.02 11.09
N LEU A 59 0.80 22.25 12.09
CA LEU A 59 1.76 22.65 13.11
C LEU A 59 3.19 22.40 12.63
N VAL A 60 3.98 23.46 12.51
CA VAL A 60 5.41 23.37 12.15
C VAL A 60 6.19 22.70 13.26
N LYS A 61 6.71 21.51 13.02
CA LYS A 61 7.51 20.72 13.98
C LYS A 61 9.00 20.85 13.75
N GLN A 62 9.43 20.95 12.51
CA GLN A 62 10.82 21.18 12.07
C GLN A 62 10.79 22.06 10.79
N PRO A 63 11.90 22.64 10.37
CA PRO A 63 11.95 23.34 9.09
C PRO A 63 11.42 22.45 7.95
N GLN A 64 10.38 22.88 7.25
CA GLN A 64 9.66 22.15 6.21
C GLN A 64 8.90 20.88 6.66
N ILE A 65 8.84 20.53 7.95
CA ILE A 65 8.02 19.44 8.44
C ILE A 65 6.87 19.97 9.27
N VAL A 66 5.64 19.64 8.88
CA VAL A 66 4.43 19.95 9.62
C VAL A 66 3.73 18.68 10.08
N LEU A 67 3.04 18.80 11.21
CA LEU A 67 2.08 17.82 11.70
C LEU A 67 0.68 18.27 11.30
N ASP A 68 -0.08 17.44 10.59
CA ASP A 68 -1.50 17.68 10.40
C ASP A 68 -2.26 17.45 11.70
N THR A 69 -2.80 18.52 12.28
CA THR A 69 -3.57 18.46 13.53
C THR A 69 -5.05 18.09 13.33
N LYS A 70 -5.52 18.00 12.08
CA LYS A 70 -6.90 17.65 11.71
C LYS A 70 -6.95 16.56 10.62
N PRO A 71 -6.35 15.38 10.86
CA PRO A 71 -6.16 14.36 9.83
C PRO A 71 -7.48 13.74 9.31
N ALA A 72 -8.59 13.93 10.04
CA ALA A 72 -9.93 13.50 9.61
C ALA A 72 -10.55 14.39 8.52
N GLN A 73 -10.01 15.58 8.30
CA GLN A 73 -10.50 16.51 7.27
C GLN A 73 -9.70 16.31 5.99
N ALA A 74 -10.39 16.28 4.85
CA ALA A 74 -9.69 16.29 3.56
C ALA A 74 -8.76 17.52 3.47
N PRO A 75 -7.53 17.39 2.94
CA PRO A 75 -6.69 18.54 2.65
C PRO A 75 -7.29 19.37 1.53
N GLN A 76 -6.82 20.60 1.36
CA GLN A 76 -7.19 21.38 0.19
C GLN A 76 -6.56 20.79 -1.06
N ALA A 77 -7.33 20.69 -2.14
CA ALA A 77 -6.91 20.25 -3.46
C ALA A 77 -7.36 21.30 -4.50
N PRO A 78 -6.58 21.54 -5.57
CA PRO A 78 -6.99 22.42 -6.64
C PRO A 78 -8.03 21.72 -7.53
N GLU A 79 -8.87 22.49 -8.24
CA GLU A 79 -9.80 21.94 -9.23
C GLU A 79 -9.06 21.19 -10.36
N GLU A 80 -7.90 21.72 -10.79
CA GLU A 80 -7.02 21.09 -11.76
C GLU A 80 -5.57 21.07 -11.21
N PRO A 81 -4.95 19.91 -11.04
CA PRO A 81 -3.55 19.82 -10.62
C PRO A 81 -2.63 20.55 -11.61
N PRO A 82 -1.69 21.39 -11.16
CA PRO A 82 -0.72 22.02 -12.05
C PRO A 82 0.11 20.97 -12.80
N SER A 83 0.48 21.25 -14.04
CA SER A 83 1.12 20.29 -14.94
C SER A 83 2.40 19.65 -14.38
N TRP A 84 3.18 20.38 -13.58
CA TRP A 84 4.38 19.84 -12.94
C TRP A 84 4.04 18.80 -11.85
N LEU A 85 2.88 18.92 -11.20
CA LEU A 85 2.43 17.99 -10.16
C LEU A 85 2.02 16.63 -10.74
N SER A 86 1.57 16.61 -12.01
CA SER A 86 1.20 15.39 -12.69
C SER A 86 2.35 14.36 -12.76
N LEU A 87 3.61 14.80 -12.57
CA LEU A 87 4.76 13.90 -12.48
C LEU A 87 4.67 13.00 -11.25
N TYR A 88 4.35 13.58 -10.08
CA TYR A 88 4.15 12.81 -8.84
C TYR A 88 2.98 11.84 -8.96
N LEU A 89 1.85 12.31 -9.52
CA LEU A 89 0.64 11.51 -9.64
C LEU A 89 0.85 10.30 -10.57
N LYS A 90 1.48 10.51 -11.71
CA LYS A 90 1.81 9.45 -12.69
C LYS A 90 2.89 8.48 -12.21
N LEU A 91 3.62 8.81 -11.14
CA LEU A 91 4.58 7.93 -10.49
C LEU A 91 3.97 7.21 -9.28
N LEU A 92 2.65 7.22 -9.10
CA LEU A 92 1.94 6.46 -8.06
C LEU A 92 2.32 4.97 -8.03
N PRO A 93 2.56 4.26 -9.14
CA PRO A 93 3.03 2.87 -9.10
C PRO A 93 4.36 2.67 -8.35
N PHE A 94 5.14 3.75 -8.19
CA PHE A 94 6.42 3.76 -7.45
C PHE A 94 6.28 4.42 -6.06
N HIS A 95 5.10 4.41 -5.47
CA HIS A 95 4.77 5.08 -4.20
C HIS A 95 5.63 4.64 -3.01
N LEU A 96 6.24 3.46 -3.05
CA LEU A 96 7.22 3.03 -2.03
C LEU A 96 8.48 3.90 -2.03
N HIS A 97 8.81 4.52 -3.18
CA HIS A 97 10.02 5.30 -3.41
C HIS A 97 9.76 6.79 -3.62
N ILE A 98 8.58 7.13 -4.14
CA ILE A 98 8.21 8.49 -4.52
C ILE A 98 7.13 9.00 -3.56
N PRO A 99 7.34 10.17 -2.92
CA PRO A 99 6.36 10.70 -1.98
C PRO A 99 5.05 11.04 -2.70
N GLN A 100 3.93 10.83 -2.00
CA GLN A 100 2.62 11.16 -2.52
C GLN A 100 2.26 12.61 -2.19
N VAL A 101 1.53 13.27 -3.08
CA VAL A 101 1.04 14.62 -2.82
C VAL A 101 -0.19 14.56 -1.93
N TYR A 102 -0.06 15.11 -0.72
CA TYR A 102 -1.14 15.14 0.27
C TYR A 102 -2.19 16.20 -0.05
N GLY A 103 -1.75 17.38 -0.40
CA GLY A 103 -2.58 18.56 -0.66
C GLY A 103 -1.73 19.82 -0.75
N TYR A 104 -2.37 20.97 -0.62
CA TYR A 104 -1.66 22.24 -0.60
C TYR A 104 -2.25 23.21 0.41
N ILE A 105 -1.48 24.24 0.77
CA ILE A 105 -1.89 25.38 1.55
C ILE A 105 -1.85 26.58 0.60
N PRO A 106 -2.97 27.21 0.28
CA PRO A 106 -2.99 28.35 -0.64
C PRO A 106 -2.22 29.54 -0.06
N SER A 107 -1.57 30.28 -0.93
CA SER A 107 -0.88 31.51 -0.55
C SER A 107 -1.87 32.50 0.07
N PRO A 108 -1.54 33.12 1.22
CA PRO A 108 -2.38 34.14 1.82
C PRO A 108 -2.48 35.40 0.93
N ASP A 109 -1.59 35.61 -0.01
CA ASP A 109 -1.63 36.64 -1.04
C ASP A 109 -1.53 36.00 -2.43
N GLU A 110 -2.67 35.95 -3.14
CA GLU A 110 -2.77 35.40 -4.49
C GLU A 110 -1.76 36.02 -5.49
N ARG A 111 -1.25 37.23 -5.22
CA ARG A 111 -0.28 37.90 -6.07
C ARG A 111 1.12 37.27 -5.99
N LEU A 112 1.40 36.56 -4.90
CA LEU A 112 2.73 35.96 -4.68
C LEU A 112 2.84 34.57 -5.31
N ASN A 113 1.72 33.93 -5.62
CA ASN A 113 1.65 32.55 -6.14
C ASN A 113 2.59 31.60 -5.39
N MET A 114 2.57 31.70 -4.04
CA MET A 114 3.46 30.96 -3.13
C MET A 114 2.66 29.88 -2.40
N ASP A 115 1.93 29.05 -3.15
CA ASP A 115 1.26 27.91 -2.58
C ASP A 115 2.27 26.91 -2.01
N ILE A 116 1.97 26.36 -0.83
CA ILE A 116 2.81 25.34 -0.19
C ILE A 116 2.23 23.99 -0.50
N TRP A 117 2.96 23.19 -1.25
CA TRP A 117 2.58 21.81 -1.52
C TRP A 117 3.09 20.90 -0.40
N LEU A 118 2.23 19.98 0.00
CA LEU A 118 2.49 19.04 1.09
C LEU A 118 2.68 17.64 0.52
N LEU A 119 3.82 17.02 0.85
CA LEU A 119 4.11 15.64 0.48
C LEU A 119 3.99 14.72 1.69
N GLU A 120 3.43 13.53 1.48
CA GLU A 120 3.47 12.46 2.48
C GLU A 120 4.89 11.93 2.56
N TYR A 121 5.50 12.04 3.72
CA TYR A 121 6.91 11.69 3.93
C TYR A 121 7.12 10.24 4.36
N GLY A 122 6.09 9.39 4.21
CA GLY A 122 6.14 8.01 4.69
C GLY A 122 5.98 7.90 6.21
N THR A 123 6.24 6.72 6.75
CA THR A 123 6.18 6.48 8.19
C THR A 123 7.46 6.99 8.83
N ILE A 124 7.41 8.13 9.50
CA ILE A 124 8.52 8.61 10.31
C ILE A 124 8.53 7.81 11.60
N PRO A 125 9.65 7.15 11.98
CA PRO A 125 9.73 6.43 13.24
C PRO A 125 9.45 7.36 14.40
N LEU A 126 8.52 6.96 15.26
CA LEU A 126 8.16 7.68 16.46
C LEU A 126 8.70 6.95 17.68
N ASP A 127 9.08 7.70 18.70
CA ASP A 127 9.39 7.12 20.01
C ASP A 127 8.12 6.63 20.71
N GLN A 128 8.28 6.06 21.90
CA GLN A 128 7.17 5.54 22.70
C GLN A 128 6.15 6.63 23.11
N THR A 129 6.54 7.91 23.06
CA THR A 129 5.67 9.06 23.33
C THR A 129 4.96 9.57 22.08
N GLY A 130 5.30 9.04 20.91
CA GLY A 130 4.79 9.48 19.62
C GLY A 130 5.44 10.78 19.11
N GLU A 131 6.62 11.13 19.63
CA GLU A 131 7.41 12.21 19.08
C GLU A 131 8.40 11.69 18.04
N LEU A 132 8.88 12.60 17.18
CA LEU A 132 9.84 12.28 16.13
C LEU A 132 11.15 11.74 16.72
N ILE A 133 11.55 10.54 16.30
CA ILE A 133 12.87 9.99 16.66
C ILE A 133 13.97 10.72 15.87
N TYR A 134 13.72 10.97 14.59
CA TYR A 134 14.60 11.75 13.74
C TYR A 134 14.21 13.22 13.80
N PRO A 135 15.14 14.13 14.19
CA PRO A 135 14.79 15.53 14.43
C PRO A 135 14.38 16.28 13.16
N GLU A 136 14.82 15.84 11.96
CA GLU A 136 14.53 16.54 10.72
C GLU A 136 13.93 15.67 9.64
N LEU A 137 14.64 14.61 9.23
CA LEU A 137 14.27 13.77 8.09
C LEU A 137 14.75 12.33 8.32
N LEU A 138 14.23 11.37 7.53
CA LEU A 138 14.88 10.09 7.36
C LEU A 138 16.35 10.30 6.95
N PRO A 139 17.28 9.43 7.38
CA PRO A 139 18.69 9.61 7.05
C PRO A 139 18.92 9.55 5.54
N THR A 140 19.93 10.25 5.07
CA THR A 140 20.39 10.12 3.68
C THR A 140 21.02 8.74 3.46
N LEU A 141 21.07 8.30 2.21
CA LEU A 141 21.77 7.07 1.83
C LEU A 141 23.23 7.09 2.32
N ALA A 142 23.92 8.22 2.17
CA ALA A 142 25.33 8.37 2.59
C ALA A 142 25.53 8.22 4.11
N GLU A 143 24.58 8.71 4.93
CA GLU A 143 24.68 8.65 6.40
C GLU A 143 24.57 7.21 6.94
N VAL A 144 23.80 6.34 6.30
CA VAL A 144 23.59 4.94 6.76
C VAL A 144 24.41 3.93 5.98
N TRP A 145 25.00 4.31 4.86
CA TRP A 145 25.69 3.42 3.92
C TRP A 145 26.74 2.53 4.58
N SER A 146 27.64 3.12 5.36
CA SER A 146 28.75 2.40 5.99
C SER A 146 28.34 1.43 7.09
N GLN A 147 27.11 1.52 7.60
CA GLN A 147 26.58 0.65 8.65
C GLN A 147 25.74 -0.50 8.11
N ALA A 148 25.43 -0.47 6.81
CA ALA A 148 24.58 -1.47 6.16
C ALA A 148 25.41 -2.70 5.76
N SER A 149 24.74 -3.87 5.73
CA SER A 149 25.33 -5.10 5.19
C SER A 149 25.59 -4.99 3.68
N ASP A 150 26.43 -5.86 3.16
CA ASP A 150 26.71 -6.01 1.74
C ASP A 150 25.41 -6.18 0.92
N LEU A 151 24.53 -7.11 1.32
CA LEU A 151 23.24 -7.34 0.69
C LEU A 151 22.37 -6.05 0.68
N ARG A 152 22.31 -5.33 1.81
CA ARG A 152 21.52 -4.09 1.93
C ARG A 152 22.07 -2.99 1.03
N GLN A 153 23.38 -2.85 0.92
CA GLN A 153 24.04 -1.88 0.06
C GLN A 153 23.73 -2.17 -1.42
N ILE A 154 23.89 -3.43 -1.85
CA ILE A 154 23.53 -3.84 -3.23
C ILE A 154 22.03 -3.63 -3.49
N HIS A 155 21.16 -3.92 -2.51
CA HIS A 155 19.72 -3.71 -2.64
C HIS A 155 19.36 -2.24 -2.89
N TRP A 156 19.97 -1.29 -2.20
CA TRP A 156 19.73 0.13 -2.46
C TRP A 156 20.21 0.56 -3.87
N LEU A 157 21.37 0.07 -4.32
CA LEU A 157 21.85 0.35 -5.68
C LEU A 157 20.93 -0.25 -6.74
N TRP A 158 20.41 -1.44 -6.49
CA TRP A 158 19.42 -2.08 -7.35
C TRP A 158 18.13 -1.26 -7.44
N GLN A 159 17.61 -0.72 -6.32
CA GLN A 159 16.46 0.16 -6.34
C GLN A 159 16.72 1.42 -7.16
N MET A 160 17.90 2.02 -7.05
CA MET A 160 18.30 3.17 -7.89
C MET A 160 18.30 2.81 -9.38
N ALA A 161 18.82 1.63 -9.75
CA ALA A 161 18.82 1.15 -11.12
C ALA A 161 17.38 0.91 -11.64
N LYS A 162 16.50 0.29 -10.83
CA LYS A 162 15.08 0.07 -11.19
C LYS A 162 14.30 1.38 -11.35
N LEU A 163 14.59 2.39 -10.56
CA LEU A 163 13.95 3.71 -10.64
C LEU A 163 14.50 4.57 -11.80
N TRP A 164 15.65 4.20 -12.40
CA TRP A 164 16.30 5.01 -13.41
C TRP A 164 15.39 5.33 -14.59
N HIS A 165 14.88 4.30 -15.26
CA HIS A 165 14.05 4.46 -16.45
C HIS A 165 12.71 5.18 -16.19
N PRO A 166 11.91 4.81 -15.17
CA PRO A 166 10.69 5.54 -14.83
C PRO A 166 10.90 7.04 -14.60
N LEU A 167 11.96 7.41 -13.87
CA LEU A 167 12.27 8.81 -13.58
C LEU A 167 12.83 9.54 -14.81
N GLN A 168 13.65 8.88 -15.63
CA GLN A 168 14.18 9.44 -16.87
C GLN A 168 13.04 9.77 -17.86
N ARG A 169 12.05 8.89 -18.00
CA ARG A 169 10.86 9.14 -18.84
C ARG A 169 10.05 10.36 -18.39
N LYS A 170 10.11 10.71 -17.11
CA LYS A 170 9.43 11.89 -16.56
C LYS A 170 10.36 13.10 -16.44
N ALA A 171 11.61 13.02 -16.92
CA ALA A 171 12.63 14.07 -16.84
C ALA A 171 12.88 14.56 -15.39
N VAL A 172 13.03 13.61 -14.46
CA VAL A 172 13.30 13.87 -13.04
C VAL A 172 14.36 12.90 -12.45
N VAL A 173 15.15 12.25 -13.30
CA VAL A 173 16.15 11.27 -12.88
C VAL A 173 17.29 11.88 -12.07
N SER A 174 17.56 13.18 -12.21
CA SER A 174 18.51 13.94 -11.37
C SER A 174 18.20 13.85 -9.87
N SER A 175 16.94 13.56 -9.52
CA SER A 175 16.52 13.33 -8.12
C SER A 175 17.30 12.20 -7.45
N LEU A 176 17.63 11.12 -8.19
CA LEU A 176 18.42 9.99 -7.68
C LEU A 176 19.88 10.34 -7.39
N LEU A 177 20.42 11.33 -8.08
CA LEU A 177 21.82 11.74 -7.99
C LEU A 177 22.04 12.86 -6.98
N ASN A 178 20.98 13.38 -6.37
CA ASN A 178 21.06 14.40 -5.34
C ASN A 178 21.14 13.75 -3.95
N PRO A 179 22.30 13.81 -3.26
CA PRO A 179 22.47 13.18 -1.95
C PRO A 179 21.50 13.69 -0.88
N SER A 180 20.99 14.93 -1.00
CA SER A 180 20.05 15.49 -0.04
C SER A 180 18.61 14.99 -0.25
N LEU A 181 18.28 14.52 -1.44
CA LEU A 181 16.95 13.99 -1.79
C LEU A 181 16.84 12.47 -1.61
N THR A 182 17.96 11.75 -1.70
CA THR A 182 17.99 10.29 -1.61
C THR A 182 18.03 9.88 -0.14
N ARG A 183 16.89 9.45 0.38
CA ARG A 183 16.66 9.06 1.77
C ARG A 183 16.46 7.56 1.91
N VAL A 184 16.61 7.06 3.13
CA VAL A 184 16.47 5.64 3.41
C VAL A 184 15.49 5.42 4.56
N ASN A 185 14.51 4.57 4.33
CA ASN A 185 13.61 4.03 5.33
C ASN A 185 13.88 2.53 5.48
N ASN A 186 14.83 2.17 6.32
CA ASN A 186 15.36 0.81 6.47
C ASN A 186 15.81 0.21 5.11
N GLN A 187 15.05 -0.73 4.55
CA GLN A 187 15.35 -1.39 3.28
C GLN A 187 14.94 -0.59 2.04
N LEU A 188 14.07 0.39 2.19
CA LEU A 188 13.57 1.19 1.08
C LEU A 188 14.38 2.48 0.88
N LEU A 189 14.78 2.70 -0.36
CA LEU A 189 15.28 3.98 -0.82
C LEU A 189 14.09 4.85 -1.22
N GLN A 190 14.01 6.06 -0.65
CA GLN A 190 12.92 7.00 -0.87
C GLN A 190 13.45 8.36 -1.32
N LEU A 191 12.76 9.01 -2.25
CA LEU A 191 13.06 10.37 -2.65
C LEU A 191 12.23 11.35 -1.81
N LEU A 192 12.90 12.39 -1.31
CA LEU A 192 12.23 13.45 -0.53
C LEU A 192 11.33 14.32 -1.42
N GLU A 193 11.87 14.70 -2.57
CA GLU A 193 11.21 15.48 -3.61
C GLU A 193 11.70 15.04 -4.99
N LEU A 194 10.96 15.40 -6.03
CA LEU A 194 11.40 15.25 -7.41
C LEU A 194 12.05 16.55 -7.90
N SER A 195 13.25 16.42 -8.44
CA SER A 195 13.97 17.50 -9.09
C SER A 195 13.89 17.34 -10.60
N LYS A 196 13.44 18.40 -11.29
CA LYS A 196 13.35 18.38 -12.75
C LYS A 196 14.75 18.40 -13.37
N ASP A 197 14.94 17.54 -14.38
CA ASP A 197 16.19 17.49 -15.13
C ASP A 197 16.45 18.80 -15.88
N GLU A 198 17.72 19.22 -15.91
CA GLU A 198 18.19 20.33 -16.72
C GLU A 198 18.28 19.92 -18.22
N ALA A 199 18.74 20.86 -19.06
CA ALA A 199 18.88 20.63 -20.50
C ALA A 199 19.76 19.42 -20.86
N ASN A 200 20.72 19.08 -20.02
CA ASN A 200 21.54 17.88 -20.11
C ASN A 200 21.05 16.89 -19.03
N ALA A 201 20.08 16.05 -19.39
CA ALA A 201 19.59 14.99 -18.49
C ALA A 201 20.74 14.04 -18.11
N PRO A 202 20.81 13.59 -16.85
CA PRO A 202 21.79 12.60 -16.41
C PRO A 202 21.70 11.28 -17.18
N ASN A 203 22.83 10.60 -17.30
CA ASN A 203 22.96 9.27 -17.89
C ASN A 203 23.65 8.30 -16.93
N LEU A 204 23.81 7.03 -17.30
CA LEU A 204 24.39 6.02 -16.41
C LEU A 204 25.85 6.29 -16.01
N LYS A 205 26.61 7.13 -16.76
CA LYS A 205 27.95 7.55 -16.33
C LYS A 205 27.88 8.43 -15.08
N ASP A 206 26.86 9.30 -15.02
CA ASP A 206 26.63 10.16 -13.85
C ASP A 206 26.23 9.33 -12.64
N LEU A 207 25.46 8.23 -12.83
CA LEU A 207 25.14 7.26 -11.79
C LEU A 207 26.40 6.54 -11.31
N GLY A 208 27.28 6.10 -12.23
CA GLY A 208 28.57 5.50 -11.91
C GLY A 208 29.43 6.45 -11.06
N ALA A 209 29.57 7.69 -11.45
CA ALA A 209 30.29 8.72 -10.69
C ALA A 209 29.68 8.96 -9.29
N PHE A 210 28.36 8.96 -9.16
CA PHE A 210 27.70 9.06 -7.86
C PHE A 210 28.04 7.85 -6.97
N TRP A 211 27.99 6.61 -7.50
CA TRP A 211 28.30 5.39 -6.74
C TRP A 211 29.79 5.28 -6.38
N THR A 212 30.70 5.78 -7.22
CA THR A 212 32.14 5.87 -6.92
C THR A 212 32.41 6.57 -5.59
N GLY A 213 31.60 7.59 -5.26
CA GLY A 213 31.67 8.27 -3.97
C GLY A 213 31.30 7.41 -2.75
N LEU A 214 30.57 6.32 -2.93
CA LEU A 214 30.13 5.40 -1.87
C LEU A 214 31.16 4.29 -1.59
N ILE A 215 32.04 3.94 -2.55
CA ILE A 215 32.96 2.79 -2.48
C ILE A 215 33.87 2.82 -1.24
N PRO A 216 34.48 3.97 -0.84
CA PRO A 216 35.42 3.97 0.28
C PRO A 216 34.82 3.50 1.61
N THR A 217 33.50 3.58 1.77
CA THR A 217 32.77 3.20 2.98
C THR A 217 31.82 2.01 2.76
N ALA A 218 31.92 1.34 1.60
CA ALA A 218 31.17 0.14 1.32
C ALA A 218 31.68 -1.06 2.17
N ALA A 219 30.82 -2.06 2.34
CA ALA A 219 31.21 -3.32 2.97
C ALA A 219 32.36 -3.98 2.20
N ALA A 220 33.34 -4.53 2.90
CA ALA A 220 34.56 -5.04 2.29
C ALA A 220 34.32 -6.09 1.19
N ASN A 221 33.28 -6.91 1.34
CA ASN A 221 32.93 -7.96 0.38
C ASN A 221 32.50 -7.44 -1.00
N ILE A 222 32.01 -6.19 -1.08
CA ILE A 222 31.48 -5.63 -2.33
C ILE A 222 32.37 -4.54 -2.94
N GLN A 223 33.44 -4.11 -2.28
CA GLN A 223 34.25 -2.98 -2.76
C GLN A 223 34.83 -3.22 -4.14
N ASP A 224 35.52 -4.35 -4.37
CA ASP A 224 36.13 -4.69 -5.66
C ASP A 224 35.08 -4.86 -6.76
N PHE A 225 33.93 -5.44 -6.44
CA PHE A 225 32.78 -5.53 -7.33
C PHE A 225 32.29 -4.14 -7.74
N LEU A 226 32.11 -3.23 -6.79
CA LEU A 226 31.65 -1.86 -7.06
C LEU A 226 32.69 -1.06 -7.85
N VAL A 227 33.97 -1.21 -7.59
CA VAL A 227 35.04 -0.57 -8.39
C VAL A 227 34.91 -0.96 -9.86
N SER A 228 34.77 -2.25 -10.15
CA SER A 228 34.66 -2.72 -11.53
C SER A 228 33.35 -2.26 -12.19
N LEU A 229 32.24 -2.33 -11.46
CA LEU A 229 30.93 -1.91 -11.95
C LEU A 229 30.91 -0.42 -12.30
N THR A 230 31.42 0.44 -11.39
CA THR A 230 31.44 1.90 -11.62
C THR A 230 32.37 2.30 -12.74
N GLN A 231 33.52 1.61 -12.92
CA GLN A 231 34.42 1.84 -14.05
C GLN A 231 33.74 1.58 -15.40
N GLU A 232 32.94 0.52 -15.52
CA GLU A 232 32.21 0.24 -16.77
C GLU A 232 31.05 1.21 -17.02
N LEU A 233 30.39 1.66 -15.95
CA LEU A 233 29.39 2.71 -16.07
C LEU A 233 30.04 4.04 -16.55
N GLU A 234 31.13 4.47 -15.93
CA GLU A 234 31.83 5.74 -16.25
C GLU A 234 32.48 5.71 -17.65
N SER A 235 33.04 4.56 -18.09
CA SER A 235 33.53 4.39 -19.46
C SER A 235 32.40 4.42 -20.48
N GLY A 236 31.22 3.93 -20.11
CA GLY A 236 30.04 3.76 -20.98
C GLY A 236 30.02 2.42 -21.68
N ASP A 237 30.79 1.44 -21.21
CA ASP A 237 30.73 0.06 -21.65
C ASP A 237 29.46 -0.64 -21.13
N LEU A 238 28.90 -0.11 -20.01
CA LEU A 238 27.60 -0.47 -19.47
C LEU A 238 26.68 0.74 -19.58
N ASP A 239 25.89 0.80 -20.63
CA ASP A 239 25.04 1.95 -20.99
C ASP A 239 23.54 1.66 -20.95
N ARG A 240 23.13 0.40 -20.66
CA ARG A 240 21.74 -0.05 -20.59
C ARG A 240 21.30 -0.30 -19.15
N PRO A 241 20.21 0.34 -18.68
CA PRO A 241 19.68 0.10 -17.33
C PRO A 241 19.33 -1.37 -17.08
N GLU A 242 18.82 -2.10 -18.07
CA GLU A 242 18.44 -3.51 -17.97
C GLU A 242 19.66 -4.39 -17.68
N SER A 243 20.79 -4.14 -18.35
CA SER A 243 22.05 -4.85 -18.10
C SER A 243 22.60 -4.56 -16.70
N LEU A 244 22.48 -3.31 -16.24
CA LEU A 244 22.85 -2.92 -14.88
C LEU A 244 21.99 -3.64 -13.84
N ILE A 245 20.67 -3.68 -14.04
CA ILE A 245 19.72 -4.37 -13.16
C ILE A 245 20.06 -5.86 -13.09
N ALA A 246 20.31 -6.52 -14.22
CA ALA A 246 20.63 -7.93 -14.27
C ALA A 246 21.95 -8.27 -13.52
N ILE A 247 22.99 -7.42 -13.63
CA ILE A 247 24.24 -7.55 -12.86
C ILE A 247 23.97 -7.44 -11.36
N LEU A 248 23.16 -6.47 -10.95
CA LEU A 248 22.78 -6.26 -9.55
C LEU A 248 21.86 -7.37 -9.03
N ASP A 249 21.00 -7.94 -9.86
CA ASP A 249 20.19 -9.13 -9.53
C ASP A 249 21.08 -10.35 -9.21
N TYR A 250 22.08 -10.57 -10.02
CA TYR A 250 23.05 -11.63 -9.74
C TYR A 250 23.81 -11.39 -8.42
N ALA A 251 24.20 -10.14 -8.16
CA ALA A 251 24.82 -9.77 -6.90
C ALA A 251 23.87 -9.94 -5.70
N LEU A 252 22.59 -9.57 -5.82
CA LEU A 252 21.56 -9.80 -4.81
C LEU A 252 21.39 -11.30 -4.51
N GLN A 253 21.36 -12.13 -5.54
CA GLN A 253 21.26 -13.58 -5.38
C GLN A 253 22.51 -14.15 -4.66
N HIS A 254 23.69 -13.69 -5.03
CA HIS A 254 24.95 -14.12 -4.43
C HIS A 254 25.02 -13.75 -2.95
N TYR A 255 24.83 -12.47 -2.60
CA TYR A 255 24.92 -12.00 -1.21
C TYR A 255 23.70 -12.41 -0.38
N GLY A 256 22.55 -12.65 -1.02
CA GLY A 256 21.36 -13.22 -0.38
C GLY A 256 21.58 -14.60 0.21
N GLY A 257 22.52 -15.39 -0.36
CA GLY A 257 22.96 -16.67 0.18
C GLY A 257 23.68 -16.59 1.54
N GLY A 258 24.11 -15.40 1.96
CA GLY A 258 24.68 -15.15 3.29
C GLY A 258 23.65 -15.12 4.44
N GLN A 259 22.38 -15.34 4.13
CA GLN A 259 21.30 -15.34 5.09
C GLN A 259 20.36 -16.53 4.87
N GLU A 260 19.89 -17.12 5.96
CA GLU A 260 18.86 -18.15 5.97
C GLU A 260 17.52 -17.53 6.34
N ARG A 261 16.44 -17.93 5.65
CA ARG A 261 15.08 -17.47 5.86
C ARG A 261 14.18 -18.62 6.26
N SER A 262 13.36 -18.40 7.28
CA SER A 262 12.31 -19.31 7.68
C SER A 262 11.01 -18.54 7.80
N TYR A 263 9.87 -19.22 7.59
CA TYR A 263 8.59 -18.58 7.50
C TYR A 263 7.57 -19.23 8.42
N GLU A 264 6.71 -18.40 9.02
CA GLU A 264 5.48 -18.84 9.68
C GLU A 264 4.31 -18.18 8.96
N ILE A 265 3.34 -18.98 8.48
CA ILE A 265 2.16 -18.50 7.78
C ILE A 265 0.94 -18.81 8.64
N PHE A 266 0.07 -17.84 8.83
CA PHE A 266 -1.24 -18.03 9.45
C PHE A 266 -2.30 -17.31 8.63
N THR A 267 -3.42 -17.98 8.40
CA THR A 267 -4.58 -17.42 7.69
C THR A 267 -5.82 -17.57 8.54
N CYS A 268 -6.68 -16.57 8.49
CA CYS A 268 -8.00 -16.61 9.11
C CYS A 268 -9.00 -15.80 8.29
N THR A 269 -10.26 -16.19 8.36
CA THR A 269 -11.37 -15.52 7.69
C THR A 269 -12.61 -15.54 8.57
N ASP A 270 -13.45 -14.52 8.46
CA ASP A 270 -14.71 -14.35 9.18
C ASP A 270 -15.74 -13.68 8.29
N THR A 271 -16.98 -14.10 8.40
CA THR A 271 -18.10 -13.57 7.61
C THR A 271 -18.38 -12.09 7.92
N GLY A 272 -17.89 -11.60 9.06
CA GLY A 272 -18.27 -10.28 9.57
C GLY A 272 -19.65 -10.28 10.22
N LEU A 273 -20.03 -9.12 10.77
CA LEU A 273 -21.25 -9.01 11.58
C LEU A 273 -22.50 -8.70 10.74
N MET A 274 -22.35 -8.23 9.49
CA MET A 274 -23.43 -7.70 8.67
C MET A 274 -23.66 -8.49 7.37
N ARG A 275 -22.84 -9.49 7.07
CA ARG A 275 -22.96 -10.35 5.90
C ARG A 275 -23.60 -11.70 6.28
N GLU A 276 -24.34 -12.31 5.36
CA GLU A 276 -24.95 -13.64 5.54
C GLU A 276 -24.02 -14.76 5.06
N HIS A 277 -23.17 -14.47 4.08
CA HIS A 277 -22.23 -15.40 3.46
C HIS A 277 -20.82 -14.83 3.48
N ASN A 278 -19.83 -15.70 3.45
CA ASN A 278 -18.44 -15.32 3.30
C ASN A 278 -18.00 -15.60 1.87
N GLU A 279 -17.78 -14.54 1.10
CA GLU A 279 -17.33 -14.62 -0.29
C GLU A 279 -15.78 -14.58 -0.40
N ASP A 280 -15.09 -14.35 0.72
CA ASP A 280 -13.63 -14.37 0.79
C ASP A 280 -13.07 -15.79 0.82
N ALA A 281 -11.86 -15.97 0.28
CA ALA A 281 -11.08 -17.20 0.38
C ALA A 281 -9.61 -16.93 0.66
N CYS A 282 -8.92 -17.89 1.28
CA CYS A 282 -7.47 -17.77 1.55
C CYS A 282 -6.72 -19.09 1.36
N TYR A 283 -5.42 -18.95 1.12
CA TYR A 283 -4.46 -20.04 1.10
C TYR A 283 -3.21 -19.66 1.91
N PRO A 284 -2.67 -20.58 2.73
CA PRO A 284 -3.12 -21.92 3.08
C PRO A 284 -4.51 -21.96 3.71
N PRO A 285 -5.13 -23.15 3.86
CA PRO A 285 -6.44 -23.27 4.52
C PRO A 285 -6.46 -22.62 5.91
N THR A 286 -7.58 -21.98 6.22
CA THR A 286 -7.76 -21.15 7.42
C THR A 286 -7.50 -21.86 8.76
N ASN A 287 -7.10 -21.07 9.77
CA ASN A 287 -6.91 -21.46 11.18
C ASN A 287 -5.79 -22.47 11.45
N GLN A 288 -4.80 -22.56 10.59
CA GLN A 288 -3.61 -23.38 10.81
C GLN A 288 -2.36 -22.53 10.64
N ALA A 289 -1.50 -22.53 11.67
CA ALA A 289 -0.15 -21.99 11.51
C ALA A 289 0.74 -23.04 10.84
N ILE A 290 1.39 -22.64 9.75
CA ILE A 290 2.34 -23.47 9.00
C ILE A 290 3.73 -22.89 9.19
N THR A 291 4.67 -23.72 9.62
CA THR A 291 6.08 -23.34 9.72
C THR A 291 6.88 -23.96 8.58
N LEU A 292 7.55 -23.12 7.83
CA LEU A 292 8.41 -23.51 6.70
C LEU A 292 9.87 -23.23 7.03
N ALA A 293 10.70 -24.28 6.94
CA ALA A 293 12.14 -24.17 7.17
C ALA A 293 12.86 -23.50 5.99
N HIS A 294 14.13 -23.17 6.18
CA HIS A 294 14.98 -22.68 5.12
C HIS A 294 14.94 -23.60 3.87
N GLY A 295 14.87 -22.98 2.70
CA GLY A 295 14.76 -23.66 1.41
C GLY A 295 13.35 -24.11 1.01
N GLN A 296 12.34 -23.82 1.83
CA GLN A 296 10.93 -23.98 1.47
C GLN A 296 10.32 -22.63 1.08
N ASN A 297 9.57 -22.62 -0.01
CA ASN A 297 8.97 -21.41 -0.56
C ASN A 297 7.56 -21.19 0.03
N PRO A 298 7.33 -20.11 0.76
CA PRO A 298 6.00 -19.76 1.23
C PRO A 298 5.12 -19.24 0.09
N LEU A 299 3.85 -19.61 0.14
CA LEU A 299 2.79 -19.06 -0.69
C LEU A 299 1.61 -18.72 0.20
N ALA A 300 1.16 -17.47 0.15
CA ALA A 300 -0.07 -17.00 0.79
C ALA A 300 -0.91 -16.26 -0.23
N ILE A 301 -2.23 -16.50 -0.22
CA ILE A 301 -3.17 -15.87 -1.14
C ILE A 301 -4.41 -15.45 -0.35
N VAL A 302 -4.96 -14.27 -0.65
CA VAL A 302 -6.28 -13.80 -0.22
C VAL A 302 -7.05 -13.36 -1.45
N CYS A 303 -8.30 -13.76 -1.54
CA CYS A 303 -9.24 -13.44 -2.60
C CYS A 303 -10.54 -12.95 -1.97
N ASP A 304 -11.01 -11.77 -2.35
CA ASP A 304 -12.31 -11.21 -1.98
C ASP A 304 -13.28 -11.39 -3.15
N GLY A 305 -14.31 -12.15 -2.93
CA GLY A 305 -15.25 -12.58 -3.98
C GLY A 305 -16.29 -11.54 -4.30
N ILE A 306 -16.49 -11.28 -5.59
CA ILE A 306 -17.46 -10.32 -6.10
C ILE A 306 -18.51 -11.04 -6.94
N GLY A 307 -19.79 -10.83 -6.64
CA GLY A 307 -20.89 -11.36 -7.46
C GLY A 307 -22.09 -11.74 -6.60
N GLY A 308 -23.31 -11.39 -7.02
CA GLY A 308 -24.52 -11.69 -6.25
C GLY A 308 -24.75 -13.20 -6.11
N GLN A 309 -25.28 -13.65 -4.97
CA GLN A 309 -25.70 -15.02 -4.66
C GLN A 309 -24.64 -16.10 -4.99
N GLU A 310 -23.76 -16.44 -4.09
CA GLU A 310 -22.76 -17.51 -4.22
C GLU A 310 -21.70 -17.31 -5.34
N GLY A 311 -21.80 -16.27 -6.15
CA GLY A 311 -20.89 -16.05 -7.28
C GLY A 311 -19.49 -15.70 -6.85
N GLY A 312 -19.37 -14.81 -5.85
CA GLY A 312 -18.09 -14.38 -5.29
C GLY A 312 -17.31 -15.52 -4.63
N GLU A 313 -17.97 -16.29 -3.77
CA GLU A 313 -17.38 -17.47 -3.11
C GLU A 313 -16.80 -18.46 -4.13
N ILE A 314 -17.56 -18.75 -5.21
CA ILE A 314 -17.12 -19.66 -6.27
C ILE A 314 -15.89 -19.10 -7.00
N ALA A 315 -15.87 -17.79 -7.30
CA ALA A 315 -14.74 -17.18 -8.00
C ALA A 315 -13.48 -17.16 -7.13
N ALA A 316 -13.61 -16.77 -5.86
CA ALA A 316 -12.50 -16.74 -4.91
C ALA A 316 -11.91 -18.15 -4.68
N GLN A 317 -12.76 -19.17 -4.49
CA GLN A 317 -12.32 -20.55 -4.33
C GLN A 317 -11.63 -21.08 -5.59
N LEU A 318 -12.17 -20.82 -6.79
CA LEU A 318 -11.57 -21.24 -8.06
C LEU A 318 -10.20 -20.55 -8.28
N ALA A 319 -10.07 -19.29 -7.88
CA ALA A 319 -8.79 -18.58 -7.93
C ALA A 319 -7.75 -19.24 -7.02
N ILE A 320 -8.11 -19.53 -5.75
CA ILE A 320 -7.23 -20.22 -4.80
C ILE A 320 -6.79 -21.58 -5.33
N GLU A 321 -7.70 -22.40 -5.80
CA GLU A 321 -7.40 -23.75 -6.31
C GLU A 321 -6.49 -23.72 -7.54
N THR A 322 -6.72 -22.77 -8.43
CA THR A 322 -5.93 -22.65 -9.65
C THR A 322 -4.53 -22.13 -9.34
N LEU A 323 -4.42 -21.02 -8.64
CA LEU A 323 -3.11 -20.40 -8.33
C LEU A 323 -2.25 -21.31 -7.45
N SER A 324 -2.81 -21.95 -6.42
CA SER A 324 -2.05 -22.86 -5.56
C SER A 324 -1.51 -24.07 -6.31
N ARG A 325 -2.20 -24.53 -7.38
CA ARG A 325 -1.74 -25.61 -8.25
C ARG A 325 -0.66 -25.15 -9.24
N GLU A 326 -0.87 -24.01 -9.92
CA GLU A 326 0.02 -23.49 -10.96
C GLU A 326 1.35 -23.00 -10.36
N ILE A 327 1.35 -22.43 -9.15
CA ILE A 327 2.52 -21.82 -8.50
C ILE A 327 3.24 -22.82 -7.58
N ASN A 328 2.59 -23.95 -7.21
CA ASN A 328 3.21 -24.91 -6.28
C ASN A 328 4.54 -25.44 -6.84
N PRO A 329 5.69 -25.02 -6.27
CA PRO A 329 6.99 -25.38 -6.83
C PRO A 329 7.23 -26.88 -6.62
N SER A 330 7.20 -27.63 -7.69
CA SER A 330 7.81 -28.95 -7.68
C SER A 330 9.31 -28.76 -7.41
N PRO A 331 9.91 -29.45 -6.44
CA PRO A 331 11.31 -29.25 -6.05
C PRO A 331 12.35 -29.63 -7.11
N THR A 332 11.94 -29.88 -8.36
CA THR A 332 12.73 -30.52 -9.40
C THR A 332 13.12 -29.65 -10.60
N THR A 333 12.77 -28.40 -10.64
CA THR A 333 13.28 -27.51 -11.69
C THR A 333 14.42 -26.66 -11.16
N ASN A 334 15.65 -27.19 -11.21
CA ASN A 334 16.89 -26.39 -11.29
C ASN A 334 16.89 -25.61 -12.63
N ILE A 335 15.90 -24.78 -12.86
CA ILE A 335 15.98 -23.77 -13.88
C ILE A 335 16.73 -22.63 -13.19
N GLU A 336 17.88 -22.26 -13.71
CA GLU A 336 18.50 -20.96 -13.43
C GLU A 336 17.51 -19.93 -13.98
N VAL A 337 16.45 -19.64 -13.22
CA VAL A 337 15.39 -18.72 -13.63
C VAL A 337 15.83 -17.36 -13.18
N TYR A 338 15.99 -16.43 -14.11
CA TYR A 338 16.20 -15.03 -13.80
C TYR A 338 15.03 -14.50 -12.95
N PRO A 339 15.25 -13.59 -12.00
CA PRO A 339 14.19 -13.08 -11.13
C PRO A 339 12.97 -12.53 -11.87
N ASP A 340 13.16 -11.84 -12.99
CA ASP A 340 12.06 -11.33 -13.81
C ASP A 340 11.21 -12.45 -14.44
N SER A 341 11.78 -13.65 -14.63
CA SER A 341 11.03 -14.81 -15.12
C SER A 341 9.98 -15.28 -14.12
N TYR A 342 10.23 -15.17 -12.81
CA TYR A 342 9.21 -15.47 -11.80
C TYR A 342 8.04 -14.50 -11.85
N SER A 343 8.29 -13.20 -12.05
CA SER A 343 7.21 -12.23 -12.23
C SER A 343 6.32 -12.60 -13.40
N LEU A 344 6.92 -12.96 -14.55
CA LEU A 344 6.17 -13.40 -15.74
C LEU A 344 5.39 -14.70 -15.50
N VAL A 345 5.96 -15.67 -14.78
CA VAL A 345 5.27 -16.92 -14.43
C VAL A 345 4.05 -16.63 -13.55
N LEU A 346 4.19 -15.74 -12.55
CA LEU A 346 3.09 -15.35 -11.68
C LEU A 346 2.01 -14.60 -12.45
N GLU A 347 2.36 -13.66 -13.31
CA GLU A 347 1.41 -12.97 -14.19
C GLU A 347 0.66 -13.94 -15.10
N GLN A 348 1.37 -14.90 -15.69
CA GLN A 348 0.74 -15.91 -16.54
C GLN A 348 -0.23 -16.80 -15.75
N ALA A 349 0.12 -17.22 -14.53
CA ALA A 349 -0.78 -17.99 -13.67
C ALA A 349 -2.04 -17.19 -13.31
N ILE A 350 -1.89 -15.88 -13.05
CA ILE A 350 -3.02 -14.97 -12.79
C ILE A 350 -3.93 -14.85 -14.02
N ARG A 351 -3.35 -14.69 -15.23
CA ARG A 351 -4.12 -14.61 -16.48
C ARG A 351 -4.86 -15.91 -16.79
N VAL A 352 -4.24 -17.06 -16.58
CA VAL A 352 -4.89 -18.39 -16.72
C VAL A 352 -6.08 -18.50 -15.75
N THR A 353 -5.89 -18.07 -14.50
CA THR A 353 -6.94 -18.07 -13.47
C THR A 353 -8.11 -17.17 -13.89
N ASN A 354 -7.83 -15.97 -14.37
CA ASN A 354 -8.85 -15.06 -14.89
C ASN A 354 -9.66 -15.69 -16.01
N ASP A 355 -9.00 -16.35 -16.98
CA ASP A 355 -9.68 -16.97 -18.11
C ASP A 355 -10.55 -18.13 -17.70
N LEU A 356 -10.16 -18.92 -16.69
CA LEU A 356 -11.00 -19.99 -16.14
C LEU A 356 -12.27 -19.45 -15.50
N ILE A 357 -12.18 -18.38 -14.70
CA ILE A 357 -13.35 -17.73 -14.10
C ILE A 357 -14.24 -17.12 -15.19
N SER A 358 -13.63 -16.43 -16.17
CA SER A 358 -14.36 -15.83 -17.30
C SER A 358 -15.10 -16.89 -18.15
N GLN A 359 -14.43 -18.02 -18.45
CA GLN A 359 -15.06 -19.13 -19.17
C GLN A 359 -16.24 -19.72 -18.43
N ARG A 360 -16.14 -19.83 -17.10
CA ARG A 360 -17.26 -20.32 -16.29
C ARG A 360 -18.42 -19.34 -16.30
N ASN A 361 -18.18 -18.04 -16.21
CA ASN A 361 -19.21 -17.01 -16.40
C ASN A 361 -19.93 -17.16 -17.74
N ASP A 362 -19.18 -17.37 -18.81
CA ASP A 362 -19.74 -17.51 -20.16
C ASP A 362 -20.55 -18.81 -20.33
N GLN A 363 -20.06 -19.92 -19.77
CA GLN A 363 -20.77 -21.21 -19.76
C GLN A 363 -22.11 -21.15 -19.00
N GLU A 364 -22.15 -20.40 -17.89
CA GLU A 364 -23.33 -20.17 -17.08
C GLU A 364 -24.20 -19.01 -17.62
N SER A 365 -23.77 -18.38 -18.75
CA SER A 365 -24.46 -17.23 -19.37
C SER A 365 -24.66 -16.05 -18.43
N ARG A 366 -23.71 -15.84 -17.50
CA ARG A 366 -23.71 -14.70 -16.58
C ARG A 366 -23.29 -13.43 -17.31
N GLN A 367 -24.06 -12.36 -17.15
CA GLN A 367 -23.81 -11.07 -17.82
C GLN A 367 -23.81 -9.91 -16.81
N ASP A 368 -23.07 -8.87 -17.12
CA ASP A 368 -22.97 -7.63 -16.34
C ASP A 368 -22.76 -7.92 -14.84
N ARG A 369 -23.65 -7.44 -13.99
CA ARG A 369 -23.58 -7.59 -12.53
C ARG A 369 -23.81 -9.03 -12.01
N GLN A 370 -24.14 -9.97 -12.88
CA GLN A 370 -24.27 -11.39 -12.53
C GLN A 370 -22.97 -12.15 -12.75
N ARG A 371 -21.98 -11.55 -13.40
CA ARG A 371 -20.66 -12.16 -13.53
C ARG A 371 -20.04 -12.29 -12.15
N MET A 372 -19.51 -13.46 -11.87
CA MET A 372 -18.68 -13.67 -10.69
C MET A 372 -17.25 -13.23 -10.98
N GLY A 373 -16.63 -12.66 -10.00
CA GLY A 373 -15.25 -12.22 -10.02
C GLY A 373 -14.63 -12.29 -8.63
N THR A 374 -13.37 -11.97 -8.53
CA THR A 374 -12.67 -11.88 -7.25
C THR A 374 -11.47 -10.96 -7.35
N THR A 375 -11.13 -10.30 -6.26
CA THR A 375 -9.81 -9.68 -6.11
C THR A 375 -8.74 -10.75 -5.96
N LEU A 376 -7.49 -10.34 -5.96
CA LEU A 376 -6.35 -11.20 -5.67
C LEU A 376 -5.27 -10.40 -4.97
N VAL A 377 -4.80 -10.89 -3.84
CA VAL A 377 -3.47 -10.55 -3.31
C VAL A 377 -2.71 -11.84 -2.99
N MET A 378 -1.45 -11.88 -3.39
CA MET A 378 -0.61 -13.06 -3.28
C MET A 378 0.81 -12.69 -2.89
N ALA A 379 1.38 -13.40 -1.92
CA ALA A 379 2.78 -13.33 -1.53
C ALA A 379 3.45 -14.68 -1.76
N PHE A 380 4.47 -14.71 -2.60
CA PHE A 380 5.29 -15.89 -2.90
C PHE A 380 6.75 -15.54 -2.68
N ALA A 381 7.49 -16.32 -1.86
CA ALA A 381 8.90 -16.09 -1.67
C ALA A 381 9.77 -17.15 -2.33
N GLN A 382 10.87 -16.68 -2.92
CA GLN A 382 11.92 -17.49 -3.51
C GLN A 382 13.28 -16.96 -3.09
N ALA A 383 14.09 -17.76 -2.44
CA ALA A 383 15.40 -17.36 -1.90
C ALA A 383 15.29 -16.08 -1.02
N GLN A 384 15.95 -14.98 -1.41
CA GLN A 384 15.90 -13.69 -0.70
C GLN A 384 14.77 -12.78 -1.16
N GLU A 385 13.91 -13.22 -2.07
CA GLU A 385 12.91 -12.39 -2.73
C GLU A 385 11.50 -12.73 -2.27
N MET A 386 10.68 -11.71 -2.12
CA MET A 386 9.24 -11.81 -1.99
C MET A 386 8.58 -11.19 -3.21
N TYR A 387 7.76 -11.95 -3.89
CA TYR A 387 6.92 -11.50 -4.98
C TYR A 387 5.51 -11.21 -4.43
N ALA A 388 5.14 -9.95 -4.48
CA ALA A 388 3.82 -9.46 -4.08
C ALA A 388 3.00 -9.18 -5.34
N ALA A 389 1.97 -9.97 -5.58
CA ALA A 389 1.10 -9.82 -6.75
C ALA A 389 -0.31 -9.41 -6.35
N HIS A 390 -0.97 -8.55 -7.14
CA HIS A 390 -2.35 -8.17 -6.88
C HIS A 390 -3.15 -7.85 -8.14
N VAL A 391 -4.46 -7.96 -7.99
CA VAL A 391 -5.52 -7.48 -8.87
C VAL A 391 -6.71 -7.09 -7.97
N GLY A 392 -7.16 -5.84 -8.04
CA GLY A 392 -8.25 -5.32 -7.22
C GLY A 392 -7.76 -4.45 -6.06
N ASP A 393 -8.55 -4.36 -5.00
CA ASP A 393 -8.36 -3.46 -3.86
C ASP A 393 -8.09 -4.17 -2.52
N SER A 394 -7.98 -5.49 -2.51
CA SER A 394 -7.32 -6.20 -1.42
C SER A 394 -5.85 -5.78 -1.34
N ARG A 395 -5.26 -5.76 -0.13
CA ARG A 395 -3.97 -5.11 0.09
C ARG A 395 -2.90 -6.05 0.64
N ILE A 396 -1.64 -5.74 0.30
CA ILE A 396 -0.44 -6.32 0.91
C ILE A 396 0.32 -5.21 1.63
N TYR A 397 0.68 -5.46 2.88
CA TYR A 397 1.54 -4.58 3.68
C TYR A 397 2.86 -5.28 3.99
N TRP A 398 3.96 -4.55 3.88
CA TRP A 398 5.28 -4.98 4.30
C TRP A 398 5.65 -4.27 5.59
N ILE A 399 5.76 -5.03 6.69
CA ILE A 399 5.86 -4.51 8.05
C ILE A 399 7.17 -4.98 8.67
N THR A 400 7.92 -4.06 9.21
CA THR A 400 9.13 -4.29 10.01
C THR A 400 8.91 -3.78 11.44
N ALA A 401 9.91 -3.92 12.31
CA ALA A 401 9.82 -3.37 13.66
C ALA A 401 9.67 -1.84 13.70
N HIS A 402 9.95 -1.14 12.58
CA HIS A 402 10.04 0.31 12.51
C HIS A 402 9.20 0.94 11.40
N SER A 403 8.61 0.18 10.52
CA SER A 403 7.86 0.69 9.37
C SER A 403 6.72 -0.24 8.96
N CYS A 404 5.68 0.36 8.38
CA CYS A 404 4.57 -0.32 7.74
C CYS A 404 4.36 0.34 6.37
N HIS A 405 4.48 -0.44 5.31
CA HIS A 405 4.33 0.04 3.94
C HIS A 405 3.23 -0.76 3.25
N GLN A 406 2.18 -0.09 2.76
CA GLN A 406 1.28 -0.71 1.80
C GLN A 406 2.07 -0.95 0.50
N VAL A 407 2.18 -2.20 0.07
CA VAL A 407 2.92 -2.58 -1.15
C VAL A 407 2.04 -2.39 -2.39
N THR A 408 0.77 -2.76 -2.30
CA THR A 408 -0.20 -2.67 -3.39
C THR A 408 -0.71 -1.24 -3.58
N VAL A 409 -1.12 -0.93 -4.81
CA VAL A 409 -1.91 0.28 -5.13
C VAL A 409 -3.24 -0.20 -5.66
N ASP A 410 -4.31 0.11 -4.96
CA ASP A 410 -5.64 -0.37 -5.26
C ASP A 410 -6.03 -0.13 -6.72
N ASP A 411 -6.68 -1.11 -7.34
CA ASP A 411 -7.24 -0.99 -8.68
C ASP A 411 -8.68 -0.49 -8.61
N ASP A 412 -8.82 0.69 -8.01
CA ASP A 412 -10.07 1.40 -7.87
C ASP A 412 -10.12 2.67 -8.74
N LEU A 413 -11.29 3.28 -8.80
CA LEU A 413 -11.50 4.49 -9.60
C LEU A 413 -10.66 5.67 -9.07
N ALA A 414 -10.50 5.81 -7.75
CA ALA A 414 -9.69 6.88 -7.17
C ALA A 414 -8.23 6.78 -7.59
N SER A 415 -7.62 5.62 -7.42
CA SER A 415 -6.22 5.36 -7.80
C SER A 415 -6.00 5.52 -9.30
N ARG A 416 -6.98 5.12 -10.13
CA ARG A 416 -6.96 5.32 -11.57
C ARG A 416 -6.91 6.81 -11.94
N GLU A 417 -7.78 7.65 -11.37
CA GLU A 417 -7.80 9.09 -11.65
C GLU A 417 -6.48 9.77 -11.21
N VAL A 418 -5.87 9.28 -10.11
CA VAL A 418 -4.54 9.74 -9.69
C VAL A 418 -3.46 9.31 -10.69
N LYS A 419 -3.41 8.02 -11.10
CA LYS A 419 -2.44 7.49 -12.10
C LYS A 419 -2.53 8.27 -13.43
N LEU A 420 -3.72 8.71 -13.81
CA LEU A 420 -3.94 9.55 -14.99
C LEU A 420 -3.50 11.02 -14.79
N GLY A 421 -3.28 11.45 -13.56
CA GLY A 421 -2.83 12.81 -13.22
C GLY A 421 -3.96 13.82 -13.09
N TYR A 422 -5.18 13.39 -12.87
CA TYR A 422 -6.37 14.25 -12.81
C TYR A 422 -6.69 14.75 -11.40
N LEU A 423 -6.45 13.93 -10.37
CA LEU A 423 -6.81 14.25 -8.98
C LEU A 423 -5.69 13.89 -8.01
N LEU A 424 -5.63 14.57 -6.87
CA LEU A 424 -4.85 14.11 -5.72
C LEU A 424 -5.56 12.95 -5.05
N TYR A 425 -4.83 11.98 -4.48
CA TYR A 425 -5.43 10.79 -3.88
C TYR A 425 -6.42 11.12 -2.77
N ARG A 426 -6.06 12.06 -1.87
CA ARG A 426 -6.94 12.48 -0.76
C ARG A 426 -8.19 13.23 -1.21
N ASP A 427 -8.20 13.78 -2.41
CA ASP A 427 -9.38 14.36 -3.05
C ASP A 427 -10.19 13.28 -3.77
N ALA A 428 -9.53 12.42 -4.55
CA ALA A 428 -10.16 11.35 -5.32
C ALA A 428 -11.03 10.43 -4.45
N ILE A 429 -10.58 10.06 -3.26
CA ILE A 429 -11.34 9.21 -2.32
C ILE A 429 -12.61 9.89 -1.74
N GLN A 430 -12.82 11.20 -1.95
CA GLN A 430 -14.04 11.89 -1.52
C GLN A 430 -15.18 11.78 -2.54
N TYR A 431 -14.89 11.34 -3.76
CA TYR A 431 -15.91 11.24 -4.81
C TYR A 431 -16.83 10.03 -4.61
N PRO A 432 -18.10 10.11 -4.98
CA PRO A 432 -18.97 8.96 -5.01
C PRO A 432 -18.40 7.88 -5.94
N ASN A 433 -18.41 6.64 -5.50
CA ASN A 433 -17.84 5.47 -6.20
C ASN A 433 -16.29 5.46 -6.31
N ALA A 434 -15.58 6.24 -5.51
CA ALA A 434 -14.11 6.24 -5.48
C ALA A 434 -13.50 4.83 -5.36
N GLY A 435 -14.06 4.00 -4.49
CA GLY A 435 -13.66 2.60 -4.29
C GLY A 435 -14.26 1.60 -5.30
N ALA A 436 -14.88 2.07 -6.42
CA ALA A 436 -15.35 1.13 -7.42
C ALA A 436 -14.17 0.48 -8.16
N LEU A 437 -14.12 -0.85 -8.15
CA LEU A 437 -13.08 -1.62 -8.82
C LEU A 437 -13.03 -1.34 -10.32
N VAL A 438 -11.83 -1.13 -10.84
CA VAL A 438 -11.57 -0.99 -12.29
C VAL A 438 -11.12 -2.29 -12.91
N GLN A 439 -10.60 -3.24 -12.12
CA GLN A 439 -10.33 -4.60 -12.56
C GLN A 439 -10.47 -5.60 -11.40
N ALA A 440 -10.88 -6.82 -11.76
CA ALA A 440 -10.92 -8.00 -10.90
C ALA A 440 -10.87 -9.26 -11.79
N LEU A 441 -10.44 -10.38 -11.24
CA LEU A 441 -10.42 -11.67 -11.95
C LEU A 441 -11.83 -12.08 -12.36
N GLY A 442 -11.99 -12.60 -13.59
CA GLY A 442 -13.26 -13.08 -14.12
C GLY A 442 -14.18 -12.01 -14.72
N MET A 443 -13.89 -10.73 -14.52
CA MET A 443 -14.73 -9.63 -15.00
C MET A 443 -14.47 -9.29 -16.47
N SER A 444 -13.24 -9.49 -16.97
CA SER A 444 -12.83 -9.21 -18.34
C SER A 444 -11.93 -10.31 -18.90
N SER A 445 -11.64 -10.26 -20.20
CA SER A 445 -10.64 -11.15 -20.81
C SER A 445 -9.23 -10.88 -20.31
N ALA A 446 -8.36 -11.90 -20.33
CA ALA A 446 -6.96 -11.76 -19.90
C ALA A 446 -6.18 -10.66 -20.63
N ASN A 447 -6.56 -10.30 -21.86
CA ASN A 447 -5.93 -9.22 -22.62
C ASN A 447 -6.19 -7.82 -22.01
N ASN A 448 -7.24 -7.67 -21.22
CA ASN A 448 -7.61 -6.43 -20.54
C ASN A 448 -7.26 -6.46 -19.04
N LEU A 449 -6.64 -7.56 -18.59
CA LEU A 449 -6.21 -7.70 -17.22
C LEU A 449 -4.73 -7.30 -17.10
N HIS A 450 -4.43 -6.43 -16.16
CA HIS A 450 -3.09 -5.93 -15.88
C HIS A 450 -2.69 -6.29 -14.45
N PRO A 451 -2.28 -7.55 -14.18
CA PRO A 451 -1.78 -7.93 -12.85
C PRO A 451 -0.54 -7.12 -12.52
N THR A 452 -0.43 -6.69 -11.28
CA THR A 452 0.80 -6.05 -10.79
C THR A 452 1.59 -7.06 -9.97
N VAL A 453 2.88 -7.24 -10.29
CA VAL A 453 3.81 -8.07 -9.52
C VAL A 453 5.00 -7.21 -9.10
N GLN A 454 5.19 -7.05 -7.80
CA GLN A 454 6.33 -6.33 -7.22
C GLN A 454 7.29 -7.31 -6.59
N ARG A 455 8.59 -7.10 -6.79
CA ARG A 455 9.68 -7.87 -6.21
C ARG A 455 10.35 -7.09 -5.09
N LEU A 456 10.43 -7.70 -3.91
CA LEU A 456 10.95 -7.12 -2.68
C LEU A 456 12.05 -8.00 -2.13
N ILE A 457 13.14 -7.42 -1.61
CA ILE A 457 14.26 -8.17 -1.04
C ILE A 457 14.09 -8.29 0.48
N ILE A 458 14.13 -9.52 0.99
CA ILE A 458 14.01 -9.83 2.41
C ILE A 458 15.42 -9.98 2.99
N ASP A 459 15.86 -8.99 3.75
CA ASP A 459 17.18 -8.95 4.38
C ASP A 459 17.15 -8.75 5.91
N GLN A 460 15.95 -8.72 6.48
CA GLN A 460 15.69 -8.63 7.93
C GLN A 460 14.33 -9.24 8.28
N ASP A 461 14.10 -9.47 9.57
CA ASP A 461 12.81 -9.92 10.07
C ASP A 461 11.69 -8.98 9.65
N CYS A 462 10.61 -9.54 9.07
CA CYS A 462 9.47 -8.77 8.61
C CYS A 462 8.20 -9.61 8.57
N VAL A 463 7.05 -8.94 8.44
CA VAL A 463 5.75 -9.56 8.24
C VAL A 463 5.16 -9.01 6.95
N PHE A 464 4.68 -9.90 6.08
CA PHE A 464 3.76 -9.54 5.02
C PHE A 464 2.35 -9.85 5.49
N LEU A 465 1.52 -8.82 5.54
CA LEU A 465 0.10 -8.92 5.83
C LEU A 465 -0.66 -8.77 4.53
N LEU A 466 -1.42 -9.79 4.16
CA LEU A 466 -2.39 -9.78 3.06
C LEU A 466 -3.77 -9.71 3.67
N CYS A 467 -4.66 -8.85 3.17
CA CYS A 467 -6.01 -8.76 3.68
C CYS A 467 -7.00 -8.27 2.63
N SER A 468 -8.28 -8.66 2.79
CA SER A 468 -9.41 -8.04 2.12
C SER A 468 -9.72 -6.66 2.74
N ASP A 469 -10.61 -5.90 2.11
CA ASP A 469 -11.02 -4.55 2.52
C ASP A 469 -11.72 -4.54 3.89
N GLY A 470 -12.35 -5.66 4.30
CA GLY A 470 -12.93 -5.81 5.63
C GLY A 470 -11.98 -5.51 6.79
N LEU A 471 -10.65 -5.70 6.61
CA LEU A 471 -9.65 -5.24 7.55
C LEU A 471 -9.05 -3.87 7.16
N SER A 472 -8.69 -3.67 5.89
CA SER A 472 -7.87 -2.51 5.49
C SER A 472 -8.65 -1.20 5.38
N ASP A 473 -9.97 -1.26 5.27
CA ASP A 473 -10.85 -0.10 5.22
C ASP A 473 -10.61 0.87 6.37
N TYR A 474 -10.73 2.16 6.08
CA TYR A 474 -10.54 3.27 7.02
C TYR A 474 -9.12 3.35 7.61
N ASP A 475 -8.09 2.94 6.88
CA ASP A 475 -6.68 2.94 7.30
C ASP A 475 -6.46 2.14 8.61
N ARG A 476 -7.18 1.00 8.81
CA ARG A 476 -7.07 0.25 10.08
C ARG A 476 -5.70 -0.37 10.27
N VAL A 477 -5.10 -0.89 9.22
CA VAL A 477 -3.75 -1.46 9.31
C VAL A 477 -2.75 -0.38 9.71
N GLU A 478 -2.81 0.79 9.07
CA GLU A 478 -1.94 1.94 9.37
C GLU A 478 -2.14 2.49 10.78
N GLN A 479 -3.36 2.34 11.33
CA GLN A 479 -3.66 2.77 12.69
C GLN A 479 -3.16 1.81 13.77
N TYR A 480 -3.13 0.50 13.47
CA TYR A 480 -2.96 -0.52 14.51
C TYR A 480 -1.72 -1.42 14.34
N TRP A 481 -0.96 -1.32 13.24
CA TRP A 481 0.21 -2.19 12.97
C TRP A 481 1.23 -2.20 14.12
N ASP A 482 1.52 -1.03 14.71
CA ASP A 482 2.49 -0.89 15.81
C ASP A 482 2.04 -1.67 17.08
N SER A 483 0.74 -1.61 17.41
CA SER A 483 0.20 -2.26 18.59
C SER A 483 -0.14 -3.73 18.39
N GLU A 484 -0.55 -4.13 17.18
CA GLU A 484 -1.02 -5.49 16.93
C GLU A 484 0.04 -6.39 16.29
N ILE A 485 0.84 -5.88 15.33
CA ILE A 485 1.75 -6.70 14.51
C ILE A 485 3.19 -6.65 15.03
N VAL A 486 3.69 -5.49 15.43
CA VAL A 486 5.08 -5.35 15.94
C VAL A 486 5.38 -6.25 17.15
N PRO A 487 4.44 -6.58 18.05
CA PRO A 487 4.67 -7.58 19.10
C PRO A 487 5.09 -8.97 18.59
N LEU A 488 4.70 -9.37 17.37
CA LEU A 488 5.21 -10.60 16.75
C LEU A 488 6.70 -10.48 16.44
N LEU A 489 7.13 -9.38 15.84
CA LEU A 489 8.54 -9.11 15.50
C LEU A 489 9.43 -8.99 16.75
N ARG A 490 8.85 -8.61 17.89
CA ARG A 490 9.54 -8.59 19.21
C ARG A 490 9.50 -9.92 19.96
N GLY A 491 8.81 -10.93 19.41
CA GLY A 491 8.64 -12.23 20.06
C GLY A 491 7.69 -12.22 21.27
N GLU A 492 6.87 -11.20 21.42
CA GLU A 492 5.89 -11.04 22.50
C GLU A 492 4.57 -11.79 22.22
N LYS A 493 4.21 -11.93 20.93
CA LYS A 493 3.06 -12.68 20.44
C LYS A 493 3.52 -13.67 19.36
N ASN A 494 2.77 -14.74 19.14
CA ASN A 494 2.94 -15.64 17.99
C ASN A 494 2.03 -15.20 16.82
N VAL A 495 2.27 -15.76 15.63
CA VAL A 495 1.55 -15.41 14.40
C VAL A 495 0.04 -15.65 14.51
N THR A 496 -0.39 -16.73 15.19
CA THR A 496 -1.80 -17.04 15.41
C THR A 496 -2.49 -15.98 16.26
N ALA A 497 -1.90 -15.62 17.42
CA ALA A 497 -2.47 -14.61 18.28
C ALA A 497 -2.59 -13.23 17.62
N VAL A 498 -1.65 -12.89 16.72
CA VAL A 498 -1.71 -11.65 15.94
C VAL A 498 -2.84 -11.72 14.93
N GLY A 499 -2.96 -12.81 14.17
CA GLY A 499 -4.03 -12.96 13.18
C GLY A 499 -5.43 -12.93 13.82
N GLU A 500 -5.62 -13.64 14.94
CA GLU A 500 -6.88 -13.61 15.69
C GLU A 500 -7.19 -12.20 16.23
N SER A 501 -6.17 -11.48 16.72
CA SER A 501 -6.33 -10.09 17.19
C SER A 501 -6.73 -9.14 16.06
N LEU A 502 -6.14 -9.28 14.88
CA LEU A 502 -6.49 -8.48 13.71
C LEU A 502 -7.90 -8.79 13.21
N LEU A 503 -8.30 -10.05 13.17
CA LEU A 503 -9.66 -10.44 12.79
C LEU A 503 -10.69 -9.89 13.77
N GLN A 504 -10.39 -9.95 15.09
CA GLN A 504 -11.24 -9.34 16.10
C GLN A 504 -11.31 -7.80 15.91
N LEU A 505 -10.19 -7.16 15.57
CA LEU A 505 -10.15 -5.72 15.26
C LEU A 505 -11.05 -5.38 14.08
N ALA A 506 -10.97 -6.14 12.96
CA ALA A 506 -11.80 -5.96 11.78
C ALA A 506 -13.28 -6.04 12.16
N ASN A 507 -13.71 -7.09 12.85
CA ASN A 507 -15.08 -7.26 13.32
C ASN A 507 -15.58 -6.13 14.25
N GLN A 508 -14.71 -5.63 15.13
CA GLN A 508 -15.11 -4.58 16.09
C GLN A 508 -15.14 -3.18 15.48
N LYS A 509 -14.29 -2.88 14.51
CA LYS A 509 -14.10 -1.53 13.97
C LYS A 509 -14.75 -1.30 12.60
N ASN A 510 -14.75 -2.32 11.78
CA ASN A 510 -15.39 -2.31 10.48
C ASN A 510 -16.69 -3.13 10.53
N GLY A 511 -16.61 -4.44 10.61
CA GLY A 511 -17.74 -5.36 10.84
C GLY A 511 -18.84 -5.36 9.78
N HIS A 512 -18.68 -4.59 8.72
CA HIS A 512 -19.65 -4.42 7.65
C HIS A 512 -19.42 -5.41 6.49
N ASP A 513 -18.23 -6.01 6.42
CA ASP A 513 -17.85 -6.91 5.35
C ASP A 513 -17.20 -8.21 5.84
N ASN A 514 -17.02 -9.16 4.94
CA ASN A 514 -16.16 -10.31 5.12
C ASN A 514 -14.74 -9.81 5.43
N SER A 515 -14.01 -10.54 6.23
CA SER A 515 -12.65 -10.13 6.62
C SER A 515 -11.72 -11.32 6.57
N THR A 516 -10.75 -11.26 5.68
CA THR A 516 -9.77 -12.33 5.46
C THR A 516 -8.35 -11.81 5.58
N ILE A 517 -7.52 -12.56 6.30
CA ILE A 517 -6.18 -12.19 6.69
C ILE A 517 -5.24 -13.36 6.43
N ALA A 518 -4.10 -13.07 5.80
CA ALA A 518 -2.95 -13.95 5.77
C ALA A 518 -1.71 -13.20 6.28
N LEU A 519 -1.04 -13.77 7.26
CA LEU A 519 0.22 -13.29 7.81
C LEU A 519 1.35 -14.21 7.34
N VAL A 520 2.38 -13.64 6.74
CA VAL A 520 3.62 -14.33 6.39
C VAL A 520 4.75 -13.69 7.20
N TYR A 521 5.10 -14.30 8.32
CA TYR A 521 6.22 -13.87 9.16
C TYR A 521 7.51 -14.48 8.66
N CYS A 522 8.45 -13.66 8.25
CA CYS A 522 9.78 -14.05 7.82
C CYS A 522 10.81 -13.74 8.91
N ARG A 523 11.57 -14.77 9.31
CA ARG A 523 12.73 -14.64 10.17
C ARG A 523 14.00 -14.81 9.34
N VAL A 524 14.93 -13.90 9.54
CA VAL A 524 16.21 -13.86 8.82
C VAL A 524 17.35 -14.02 9.81
N VAL A 525 18.20 -15.01 9.57
CA VAL A 525 19.39 -15.24 10.38
C VAL A 525 20.63 -15.32 9.47
N PRO A 526 21.82 -14.95 9.94
CA PRO A 526 23.04 -15.17 9.17
C PRO A 526 23.22 -16.65 8.83
N ALA A 527 23.64 -16.94 7.59
CA ALA A 527 24.00 -18.30 7.21
C ALA A 527 25.24 -18.81 7.98
N ALA A 528 25.38 -20.12 8.09
CA ALA A 528 26.51 -20.74 8.80
C ALA A 528 27.87 -20.42 8.14
N GLU A 529 27.89 -20.28 6.82
CA GLU A 529 29.08 -19.96 6.03
C GLU A 529 28.99 -18.52 5.49
N PRO A 530 30.04 -17.69 5.67
CA PRO A 530 30.05 -16.33 5.11
C PRO A 530 30.16 -16.40 3.59
N VAL A 531 29.49 -15.47 2.92
CA VAL A 531 29.58 -15.29 1.46
C VAL A 531 30.95 -14.75 1.08
N THR A 532 31.55 -15.33 0.06
CA THR A 532 32.81 -14.82 -0.51
C THR A 532 32.57 -13.58 -1.36
N PRO A 533 33.56 -12.68 -1.50
CA PRO A 533 33.45 -11.54 -2.40
C PRO A 533 33.11 -11.99 -3.83
N LEU A 534 32.16 -11.32 -4.47
CA LEU A 534 31.77 -11.59 -5.85
C LEU A 534 32.76 -10.94 -6.82
N VAL A 535 33.22 -11.70 -7.81
CA VAL A 535 34.05 -11.20 -8.91
C VAL A 535 33.13 -10.61 -9.99
N TYR A 536 33.28 -9.35 -10.32
CA TYR A 536 32.43 -8.66 -11.30
C TYR A 536 32.38 -9.35 -12.68
N ALA A 537 33.55 -9.85 -13.14
CA ALA A 537 33.64 -10.56 -14.43
C ALA A 537 32.75 -11.82 -14.48
N GLU A 538 32.60 -12.53 -13.36
CA GLU A 538 31.72 -13.70 -13.28
C GLU A 538 30.24 -13.31 -13.43
N ALA A 539 29.83 -12.20 -12.79
CA ALA A 539 28.48 -11.68 -12.94
C ALA A 539 28.20 -11.25 -14.39
N LYS A 540 29.15 -10.56 -15.00
CA LYS A 540 29.03 -10.08 -16.38
C LYS A 540 28.97 -11.23 -17.41
N GLU A 541 29.80 -12.24 -17.27
CA GLU A 541 29.93 -13.37 -18.20
C GLU A 541 28.66 -14.22 -18.24
N ARG A 542 27.95 -14.34 -17.11
CA ARG A 542 26.68 -15.08 -17.03
C ARG A 542 25.48 -14.38 -17.65
N ILE A 543 25.48 -13.06 -17.68
CA ILE A 543 24.29 -12.25 -18.01
C ILE A 543 24.32 -11.74 -19.45
N ILE A 544 25.48 -11.36 -19.99
CA ILE A 544 25.59 -10.73 -21.31
C ILE A 544 25.23 -11.65 -22.49
N PRO A 545 25.48 -12.97 -22.48
CA PRO A 545 25.06 -13.84 -23.58
C PRO A 545 23.56 -13.86 -23.81
N ASP A 546 22.77 -13.83 -22.73
CA ASP A 546 21.31 -13.92 -22.80
C ASP A 546 20.64 -12.61 -23.21
N LEU A 547 21.26 -11.45 -22.89
CA LEU A 547 20.75 -10.14 -23.28
C LEU A 547 20.98 -9.82 -24.77
N ASN A 548 21.99 -10.48 -25.43
CA ASN A 548 22.25 -10.31 -26.85
C ASN A 548 21.35 -11.16 -27.75
N ASP A 549 20.76 -12.24 -27.23
CA ASP A 549 19.87 -13.15 -27.98
C ASP A 549 18.37 -12.80 -27.81
N GLN A 550 18.02 -11.92 -26.87
CA GLN A 550 16.65 -11.42 -26.74
C GLN A 550 16.53 -10.11 -27.54
N ASP A 551 15.94 -10.18 -28.71
CA ASP A 551 15.29 -9.02 -29.33
C ASP A 551 14.18 -8.58 -28.35
N PHE A 552 14.53 -7.67 -27.41
CA PHE A 552 13.53 -7.03 -26.57
C PHE A 552 12.64 -6.17 -27.47
N ASP A 553 11.54 -6.78 -27.89
CA ASP A 553 10.43 -6.03 -28.48
C ASP A 553 9.87 -5.14 -27.36
N HIS A 554 10.26 -3.85 -27.38
CA HIS A 554 9.82 -2.82 -26.44
C HIS A 554 8.30 -2.57 -26.43
N SER A 555 7.52 -3.38 -27.15
CA SER A 555 6.06 -3.32 -27.18
C SER A 555 5.38 -4.00 -25.97
N GLY A 556 6.14 -4.68 -25.11
CA GLY A 556 5.62 -5.49 -23.99
C GLY A 556 5.91 -5.00 -22.56
N ASP A 557 6.83 -4.05 -22.36
CA ASP A 557 7.13 -3.49 -21.04
C ASP A 557 6.04 -2.49 -20.60
N THR A 558 4.88 -3.01 -20.27
CA THR A 558 3.89 -2.28 -19.48
C THR A 558 4.37 -2.24 -18.03
N TYR A 559 5.13 -1.20 -17.67
CA TYR A 559 5.29 -0.84 -16.27
C TYR A 559 3.92 -0.59 -15.65
N PRO A 560 3.65 -1.02 -14.42
CA PRO A 560 2.35 -0.84 -13.79
C PRO A 560 1.98 0.66 -13.82
N GLY A 561 0.95 1.01 -14.60
CA GLY A 561 0.42 2.37 -14.73
C GLY A 561 0.50 3.02 -16.12
N GLU A 562 1.09 2.41 -17.14
CA GLU A 562 0.91 2.90 -18.52
C GLU A 562 -0.30 2.19 -19.17
N GLU A 563 -1.44 2.88 -19.22
CA GLU A 563 -2.45 2.57 -20.24
C GLU A 563 -1.79 2.77 -21.61
N VAL A 564 -1.58 1.69 -22.34
CA VAL A 564 -1.34 1.77 -23.79
C VAL A 564 -2.59 2.43 -24.35
N VAL A 565 -2.50 3.72 -24.66
CA VAL A 565 -3.45 4.34 -25.57
C VAL A 565 -3.27 3.60 -26.89
N THR A 566 -4.06 2.55 -27.08
CA THR A 566 -4.15 1.86 -28.37
C THR A 566 -4.52 2.92 -29.38
N ALA A 567 -3.51 3.36 -30.12
CA ALA A 567 -3.74 4.16 -31.33
C ALA A 567 -4.75 3.36 -32.16
N ILE A 568 -5.86 4.00 -32.50
CA ILE A 568 -6.84 3.48 -33.46
C ILE A 568 -6.03 2.93 -34.65
N PRO A 569 -6.17 1.65 -35.03
CA PRO A 569 -5.38 1.08 -36.09
C PRO A 569 -5.59 1.89 -37.39
N THR A 570 -4.55 2.55 -37.84
CA THR A 570 -4.52 3.13 -39.19
C THR A 570 -4.60 1.96 -40.18
N PRO A 571 -5.51 1.97 -41.13
CA PRO A 571 -5.58 0.93 -42.17
C PRO A 571 -4.24 0.85 -42.91
N PRO A 572 -3.82 -0.36 -43.34
CA PRO A 572 -2.52 -0.58 -43.96
C PRO A 572 -2.41 0.25 -45.26
N PRO A 573 -1.21 0.74 -45.61
CA PRO A 573 -1.02 1.52 -46.80
C PRO A 573 -1.32 0.67 -48.07
N ALA A 574 -2.27 1.12 -48.86
CA ALA A 574 -2.59 0.52 -50.15
C ALA A 574 -1.41 0.64 -51.12
N SER A 575 -1.01 -0.47 -51.69
CA SER A 575 -0.02 -0.59 -52.72
C SER A 575 -0.34 0.35 -53.90
N SER A 576 0.65 1.15 -54.27
CA SER A 576 0.60 2.09 -55.38
C SER A 576 0.35 1.39 -56.75
N SER A 577 -0.81 1.62 -57.36
CA SER A 577 -0.98 1.55 -58.78
C SER A 577 -1.51 2.88 -59.27
N VAL A 578 -0.75 3.50 -60.17
CA VAL A 578 -1.03 4.77 -60.82
C VAL A 578 -2.24 4.63 -61.76
N SER A 579 -3.31 5.40 -61.55
CA SER A 579 -4.16 5.86 -62.64
C SER A 579 -5.07 7.04 -62.22
N SER A 580 -4.89 8.13 -62.96
CA SER A 580 -5.82 9.21 -63.37
C SER A 580 -6.79 9.85 -62.40
N ARG A 581 -6.64 11.16 -62.34
CA ARG A 581 -7.48 12.23 -61.76
C ARG A 581 -8.98 12.02 -61.98
N THR A 582 -9.74 12.03 -60.89
CA THR A 582 -11.11 12.58 -60.87
C THR A 582 -11.37 13.23 -59.50
N SER A 583 -12.07 14.35 -59.53
CA SER A 583 -12.35 15.27 -58.42
C SER A 583 -13.15 14.63 -57.24
N PRO A 584 -13.05 15.14 -56.02
CA PRO A 584 -13.75 14.56 -54.86
C PRO A 584 -15.25 14.91 -54.89
N PRO A 585 -16.14 13.98 -54.49
CA PRO A 585 -17.57 14.28 -54.33
C PRO A 585 -17.80 15.12 -53.07
N ALA A 586 -18.67 16.10 -53.23
CA ALA A 586 -19.12 17.04 -52.23
C ALA A 586 -19.83 16.32 -51.06
N LEU A 587 -19.53 16.71 -49.81
CA LEU A 587 -20.28 16.37 -48.61
C LEU A 587 -21.76 16.71 -48.83
N THR A 588 -22.62 15.70 -48.85
CA THR A 588 -24.07 15.84 -48.80
C THR A 588 -24.51 16.45 -47.49
N ARG A 589 -24.93 17.69 -47.50
CA ARG A 589 -25.63 18.35 -46.41
C ARG A 589 -26.94 17.58 -46.13
N VAL A 590 -27.10 17.06 -44.94
CA VAL A 590 -28.36 16.49 -44.47
C VAL A 590 -29.39 17.60 -44.50
N SER A 591 -30.50 17.39 -45.21
CA SER A 591 -31.58 18.36 -45.37
C SER A 591 -32.16 18.73 -44.00
N PRO A 592 -32.38 19.99 -43.71
CA PRO A 592 -33.01 20.44 -42.44
C PRO A 592 -34.40 19.81 -42.22
N LEU A 593 -35.05 19.30 -43.22
CA LEU A 593 -36.33 18.56 -43.13
C LEU A 593 -36.15 17.20 -42.43
N VAL A 594 -35.03 16.53 -42.56
CA VAL A 594 -34.78 15.25 -41.87
C VAL A 594 -34.56 15.48 -40.37
N VAL A 595 -33.85 16.54 -39.99
CA VAL A 595 -33.68 16.92 -38.57
C VAL A 595 -34.99 17.28 -37.91
N VAL A 596 -35.86 18.02 -38.64
CA VAL A 596 -37.20 18.35 -38.13
C VAL A 596 -38.10 17.12 -37.99
N ALA A 597 -38.02 16.18 -38.92
CA ALA A 597 -38.79 14.92 -38.88
C ALA A 597 -38.40 14.05 -37.64
N ILE A 598 -37.09 13.98 -37.33
CA ILE A 598 -36.58 13.25 -36.17
C ILE A 598 -37.03 13.95 -34.86
N ALA A 599 -36.96 15.28 -34.78
CA ALA A 599 -37.39 16.03 -33.61
C ALA A 599 -38.89 15.88 -33.34
N VAL A 600 -39.73 15.89 -34.40
CA VAL A 600 -41.19 15.65 -34.27
C VAL A 600 -41.50 14.23 -33.84
N GLY A 601 -40.76 13.26 -34.36
CA GLY A 601 -40.87 11.84 -33.94
C GLY A 601 -40.56 11.61 -32.45
N VAL A 602 -39.50 12.24 -31.93
CA VAL A 602 -39.13 12.16 -30.50
C VAL A 602 -40.17 12.85 -29.62
N LEU A 603 -40.68 14.04 -30.01
CA LEU A 603 -41.75 14.72 -29.29
C LEU A 603 -43.07 13.94 -29.28
N GLY A 604 -43.40 13.26 -30.36
CA GLY A 604 -44.56 12.37 -30.44
C GLY A 604 -44.45 11.17 -29.51
N LEU A 605 -43.24 10.57 -29.41
CA LEU A 605 -42.98 9.45 -28.51
C LEU A 605 -43.09 9.86 -27.05
N LEU A 606 -42.53 11.01 -26.69
CA LEU A 606 -42.62 11.55 -25.33
C LEU A 606 -44.08 11.91 -24.93
N ALA A 607 -44.86 12.42 -25.86
CA ALA A 607 -46.29 12.69 -25.65
C ALA A 607 -47.10 11.40 -25.46
N ALA A 608 -46.77 10.35 -26.20
CA ALA A 608 -47.44 9.02 -26.05
C ALA A 608 -47.09 8.37 -24.70
N ILE A 609 -45.84 8.49 -24.22
CA ILE A 609 -45.40 8.01 -22.92
C ILE A 609 -46.11 8.79 -21.80
N ALA A 610 -46.20 10.10 -21.92
CA ALA A 610 -46.94 10.96 -20.95
C ALA A 610 -48.42 10.63 -20.90
N TRP A 611 -49.06 10.38 -22.06
CA TRP A 611 -50.46 9.95 -22.14
C TRP A 611 -50.70 8.60 -21.46
N GLN A 612 -49.80 7.65 -21.62
CA GLN A 612 -49.86 6.32 -21.01
C GLN A 612 -49.75 6.42 -19.47
N PHE A 613 -48.91 7.30 -18.95
CA PHE A 613 -48.81 7.57 -17.52
C PHE A 613 -50.02 8.24 -16.93
N LEU A 614 -50.67 9.16 -17.67
CA LEU A 614 -51.88 9.89 -17.24
C LEU A 614 -53.14 9.04 -17.30
N SER A 615 -53.21 8.04 -18.18
CA SER A 615 -54.38 7.17 -18.37
C SER A 615 -54.44 5.98 -17.40
N HIS A 616 -53.36 5.70 -16.64
CA HIS A 616 -53.34 4.58 -15.69
C HIS A 616 -53.48 4.96 -14.22
N ASN A 617 -53.67 6.26 -13.89
CA ASN A 617 -53.95 6.73 -12.53
C ASN A 617 -55.39 7.32 -12.47
N PRO A 618 -56.37 6.64 -11.81
CA PRO A 618 -57.66 7.25 -11.55
C PRO A 618 -57.49 8.40 -10.53
N PRO A 619 -58.25 9.49 -10.65
CA PRO A 619 -58.17 10.66 -9.78
C PRO A 619 -58.58 10.32 -8.35
N SER A 620 -57.69 10.49 -7.39
CA SER A 620 -58.00 10.51 -5.96
C SER A 620 -58.85 11.73 -5.62
N ASN A 621 -59.94 11.53 -4.86
CA ASN A 621 -60.84 12.57 -4.38
C ASN A 621 -60.13 13.72 -3.63
N PRO A 622 -60.65 14.98 -3.74
CA PRO A 622 -60.08 16.13 -3.06
C PRO A 622 -60.32 16.09 -1.53
N PRO A 623 -59.39 16.59 -0.73
CA PRO A 623 -59.55 16.65 0.73
C PRO A 623 -60.60 17.72 1.12
N ILE A 624 -61.50 17.33 2.07
CA ILE A 624 -62.48 18.17 2.70
C ILE A 624 -61.78 19.15 3.65
N SER A 625 -61.97 20.45 3.46
CA SER A 625 -61.54 21.51 4.37
C SER A 625 -62.35 21.49 5.67
N PRO A 626 -61.77 21.60 6.84
CA PRO A 626 -62.50 21.86 8.08
C PRO A 626 -62.71 23.36 8.28
N ALA A 627 -63.93 23.73 8.66
CA ALA A 627 -64.36 25.06 9.04
C ALA A 627 -63.85 25.49 10.45
N PRO A 628 -63.79 26.78 10.75
CA PRO A 628 -63.15 27.31 11.95
C PRO A 628 -64.05 27.21 13.18
N VAL A 629 -63.50 26.77 14.32
CA VAL A 629 -64.17 26.80 15.63
C VAL A 629 -63.48 27.85 16.52
N THR A 630 -64.29 28.80 17.00
CA THR A 630 -63.97 29.76 18.03
C THR A 630 -63.82 29.14 19.40
N GLY A 631 -62.84 29.62 20.19
CA GLY A 631 -62.66 29.26 21.59
C GLY A 631 -63.73 29.81 22.54
N PRO A 632 -63.75 29.46 23.80
CA PRO A 632 -62.94 30.12 24.85
C PRO A 632 -62.36 29.20 25.95
N SER A 633 -61.35 29.69 26.65
CA SER A 633 -60.78 29.24 27.90
C SER A 633 -61.70 29.53 29.09
N PRO A 634 -61.30 29.22 30.41
CA PRO A 634 -60.58 28.10 31.00
C PRO A 634 -61.37 27.52 32.21
N THR A 635 -60.92 26.40 32.81
CA THR A 635 -60.81 26.20 34.29
C THR A 635 -60.42 24.79 34.72
N THR A 636 -59.42 24.76 35.56
CA THR A 636 -59.14 23.96 36.77
C THR A 636 -59.42 22.43 36.81
N GLY A 637 -58.32 21.70 37.08
CA GLY A 637 -58.20 20.80 38.22
C GLY A 637 -58.58 19.36 38.00
N THR A 638 -57.66 18.54 38.28
CA THR A 638 -57.65 17.37 39.17
C THR A 638 -57.00 16.11 38.57
N THR A 639 -56.19 15.53 39.42
CA THR A 639 -55.36 14.34 39.50
C THR A 639 -55.95 13.05 38.88
N PRO A 640 -55.04 12.10 38.45
CA PRO A 640 -55.40 10.84 37.84
C PRO A 640 -55.70 9.73 38.85
N PRO A 641 -56.43 8.69 38.51
CA PRO A 641 -56.45 7.44 39.26
C PRO A 641 -55.56 6.34 38.62
N ALA A 642 -55.04 5.52 39.50
CA ALA A 642 -54.14 4.39 39.31
C ALA A 642 -54.85 3.15 38.72
N PRO A 643 -54.05 2.11 38.32
CA PRO A 643 -54.48 1.00 37.46
C PRO A 643 -55.15 -0.13 38.25
N VAL A 644 -56.01 -0.86 37.55
CA VAL A 644 -56.66 -2.10 38.06
C VAL A 644 -55.91 -3.31 37.52
N THR A 645 -55.57 -4.18 38.45
CA THR A 645 -55.01 -5.53 38.34
C THR A 645 -56.03 -6.54 37.81
N ASP A 646 -55.62 -7.52 37.03
CA ASP A 646 -56.14 -8.88 37.08
C ASP A 646 -55.09 -9.95 36.71
N THR A 647 -54.72 -10.67 37.66
CA THR A 647 -54.48 -12.09 38.01
C THR A 647 -54.18 -13.11 36.93
N ASN A 648 -52.95 -13.62 36.92
CA ASN A 648 -52.30 -14.92 37.17
C ASN A 648 -52.96 -16.21 36.59
N PRO A 649 -52.26 -17.40 36.39
CA PRO A 649 -51.06 -17.86 37.11
C PRO A 649 -49.98 -18.66 36.29
N GLY A 650 -48.78 -18.70 36.80
CA GLY A 650 -47.95 -19.91 36.92
C GLY A 650 -46.78 -20.11 35.99
N THR A 651 -45.59 -19.81 36.44
CA THR A 651 -44.56 -20.81 36.87
C THR A 651 -43.29 -20.10 37.30
N THR A 652 -42.87 -20.41 38.49
CA THR A 652 -41.66 -19.92 39.21
C THR A 652 -40.42 -20.66 38.70
N PRO A 653 -39.26 -19.97 38.53
CA PRO A 653 -37.97 -20.63 38.51
C PRO A 653 -37.38 -20.72 39.93
N PRO A 654 -36.59 -21.75 40.25
CA PRO A 654 -36.06 -21.97 41.58
C PRO A 654 -34.86 -21.06 41.91
N ALA A 655 -34.77 -20.69 43.15
CA ALA A 655 -33.70 -19.89 43.77
C ALA A 655 -32.39 -20.69 43.93
N PRO A 656 -31.24 -19.99 44.07
CA PRO A 656 -29.93 -20.64 44.21
C PRO A 656 -29.74 -21.18 45.63
N VAL A 657 -29.22 -22.40 45.69
CA VAL A 657 -28.84 -23.08 46.93
C VAL A 657 -27.48 -22.57 47.39
N THR A 658 -27.45 -22.02 48.58
CA THR A 658 -26.24 -21.80 49.38
C THR A 658 -25.80 -23.12 49.98
N ASP A 659 -24.57 -23.57 49.69
CA ASP A 659 -23.93 -24.59 50.51
C ASP A 659 -22.64 -24.05 51.16
N THR A 660 -22.60 -24.24 52.44
CA THR A 660 -21.60 -23.80 53.41
C THR A 660 -20.41 -24.78 53.44
N ASN A 661 -19.25 -24.16 53.43
CA ASN A 661 -17.89 -24.51 53.86
C ASN A 661 -17.71 -25.75 54.79
N PRO A 662 -16.53 -26.45 54.85
CA PRO A 662 -15.37 -25.83 55.46
C PRO A 662 -13.95 -26.18 54.88
N GLY A 663 -13.11 -25.16 54.92
CA GLY A 663 -11.74 -25.25 55.45
C GLY A 663 -10.67 -25.99 54.67
N THR A 664 -9.81 -25.23 53.99
CA THR A 664 -8.35 -25.47 54.04
C THR A 664 -7.61 -24.17 53.72
N THR A 665 -6.80 -23.78 54.67
CA THR A 665 -5.87 -22.63 54.67
C THR A 665 -4.77 -22.80 53.60
N PRO A 666 -4.33 -21.76 52.90
CA PRO A 666 -3.14 -21.82 52.05
C PRO A 666 -1.86 -21.77 52.90
N PRO A 667 -0.78 -22.48 52.50
CA PRO A 667 0.50 -22.41 53.22
C PRO A 667 1.24 -21.12 52.93
N ALA A 668 1.90 -20.60 53.94
CA ALA A 668 2.74 -19.41 53.94
C ALA A 668 4.01 -19.58 53.08
N PRO A 669 4.62 -18.50 52.63
CA PRO A 669 5.84 -18.55 51.78
C PRO A 669 7.05 -18.94 52.61
N VAL A 670 7.85 -19.85 52.06
CA VAL A 670 9.11 -20.33 52.62
C VAL A 670 10.18 -19.24 52.42
N THR A 671 10.70 -18.73 53.54
CA THR A 671 11.90 -17.89 53.60
C THR A 671 13.15 -18.72 53.34
N GLY A 672 13.89 -18.45 52.28
CA GLY A 672 15.23 -18.99 52.06
C GLY A 672 16.28 -18.19 52.83
N PRO A 673 17.42 -18.81 53.24
CA PRO A 673 18.37 -18.22 54.17
C PRO A 673 19.30 -17.18 53.49
N SER A 674 19.62 -16.13 54.26
CA SER A 674 20.62 -15.12 53.94
C SER A 674 22.03 -15.69 53.86
N PRO A 675 22.89 -15.21 52.92
CA PRO A 675 24.32 -15.54 52.96
C PRO A 675 25.08 -14.58 53.87
N THR A 676 25.96 -15.20 54.63
CA THR A 676 26.95 -14.62 55.56
C THR A 676 28.04 -13.81 54.82
N THR A 677 28.40 -12.77 55.47
CA THR A 677 29.51 -11.83 55.25
C THR A 677 30.89 -12.46 54.93
N GLY A 678 31.63 -11.78 54.07
CA GLY A 678 33.10 -11.71 54.20
C GLY A 678 33.87 -11.85 52.89
N THR A 679 34.39 -10.80 52.39
CA THR A 679 35.81 -10.45 52.21
C THR A 679 36.01 -9.48 51.04
N THR A 680 36.71 -8.44 51.31
CA THR A 680 37.17 -7.33 50.47
C THR A 680 38.02 -7.77 49.28
N PRO A 681 37.89 -7.20 48.09
CA PRO A 681 38.83 -7.44 47.01
C PRO A 681 40.00 -6.45 47.05
N SER A 682 41.17 -7.01 46.81
CA SER A 682 42.45 -6.32 46.61
C SER A 682 42.53 -5.57 45.27
N ALA A 683 43.26 -4.49 45.25
CA ALA A 683 43.51 -3.59 44.14
C ALA A 683 44.25 -4.26 42.95
N PRO A 684 44.14 -3.68 41.70
CA PRO A 684 44.79 -4.23 40.54
C PRO A 684 46.25 -3.84 40.43
N VAL A 685 47.03 -4.81 39.97
CA VAL A 685 48.46 -4.69 39.67
C VAL A 685 48.63 -3.95 38.35
N THR A 686 49.43 -2.87 38.33
CA THR A 686 49.89 -2.12 37.19
C THR A 686 50.95 -2.93 36.41
N GLY A 687 50.70 -3.16 35.09
CA GLY A 687 51.73 -3.65 34.16
C GLY A 687 52.30 -2.50 33.33
N PRO A 688 53.53 -2.61 32.83
CA PRO A 688 54.33 -1.46 32.37
C PRO A 688 54.04 -1.04 30.91
N SER A 689 54.15 0.24 30.69
CA SER A 689 54.11 0.92 29.38
C SER A 689 55.33 0.56 28.50
N PRO A 690 55.19 0.52 27.15
CA PRO A 690 56.33 0.46 26.24
C PRO A 690 56.95 1.86 25.95
N PRO A 691 58.20 1.95 25.51
CA PRO A 691 58.92 3.20 25.41
C PRO A 691 58.68 3.99 24.12
N ASN A 692 58.73 5.31 24.23
CA ASN A 692 58.80 6.29 23.16
C ASN A 692 60.00 6.03 22.22
N ALA A 693 59.79 6.18 20.92
CA ALA A 693 60.82 6.48 19.95
C ALA A 693 60.26 7.50 18.93
N SER A 694 60.79 8.70 18.94
CA SER A 694 60.90 9.69 17.85
C SER A 694 62.36 10.05 17.68
N PRO A 695 62.79 10.78 16.64
CA PRO A 695 62.43 10.75 15.21
C PRO A 695 63.70 10.55 14.34
N ASN A 696 63.45 10.15 13.09
CA ASN A 696 64.22 10.73 11.97
C ASN A 696 63.44 10.53 10.68
#